data_7ee8794403388d1cad73fcaa121f2b21
#
_entry.id   7ee8794403388d1cad73fcaa121f2b21
#
_cell.length_a   1.000
_cell.length_b   1.000
_cell.length_c   1.000
_cell.angle_alpha   90.00
_cell.angle_beta   90.00
_cell.angle_gamma   90.00
#
_symmetry.space_group_name_H-M   'P 1'
#
loop_
_entity.id
_entity.type
_entity.pdbx_description
1 polymer ?
#
loop_
_entity_poly.entity_id
_entity_poly.type
_entity_poly.pdbx_seq_one_letter_code
_entity_poly.pdbx_strand_id
1 'polypeptide(L)'
;MLGPVVALQEGVPIRMKSVKACELLAVLLLAPGHRVSHAGITRYLWPNEEPNANRIRQCFHQLRQSVPGIAERNERGFCRIRAAPHSVDYVRFRESQRAANATDSRSVRLRALRSALDEWRGTPLDELPGEGFEQKRAELVAELHDATAACTLAELECGQARAALDRVDPALARWPESETLLGLKVRALRTLGRQDQIEALLARWQRRFGRPTVHLLLVGEEDMAGPATADASPAPASARPRPRQLPQQSVDLVGRQPQLDQLAEIVLGRTAGRSRIAVITGMPGVGKTFLAVRAAAGVERNFPDGILYADLGGFSPGKPEDHGPVLATFLNDLRVRPVASTVDGLVAAYRTALADRAVLLILDNARDEDHVRPLLPPAGASAALVTSRRQLYGLAIRESAEIVDLAPLDRQDAVSLLRGRLGEARMGAVLPFVGDLVEHCAGVPLALGIMAARIMQRPGALAGMVRDLRQDSTRLRSLDLGSENLSVRLSLEASHRLLRAPAARLLWQLAVHPGPTVSWAALRALEPDDAMGVIDAIDDLMRMSLVTEPVFERYSLHDLVRVYAGETAARQDESERASVMERALSFLLHNAWANDRGLDPGRRLPIGEPEGVEVASPASAADAMSWFETEYSTLTAAVRCAGEHGLDRYTWLLPMTLVTFQWRSGRHLDALDHLTCALAAAEREAAPADVAMVHRMLAGTHRGLGNLTQAMRELRSAVRVSEKNADIQGAALARHILGVLLRESGASDEALMQFTAALSAFERLGDPLGQGAALNGIGSGHYDLGRYDEGLEHCLRSLVLLEGTDDLNGRAHALFSLGRIRVARGEHDAAASDFERARRLYRSLAYGSREARTLVHLAEALRDAGRDQEAGEAMERAHVLLEGLGERDVDAAVGRLRCLP
;
A
#
# COMPACT_ATOMS: atom_id res chain seq x y z
N MET A 1 -27.44 -2.03 8.18
CA MET A 1 -26.91 -1.12 7.13
C MET A 1 -27.44 -1.49 5.74
N LEU A 2 -27.38 -2.73 5.37
CA LEU A 2 -27.94 -3.24 4.10
C LEU A 2 -29.46 -3.57 4.22
N GLY A 3 -30.18 -2.70 4.88
CA GLY A 3 -31.58 -2.67 5.26
C GLY A 3 -31.79 -1.51 6.22
N PRO A 4 -32.83 -1.53 7.06
CA PRO A 4 -32.98 -0.58 8.17
C PRO A 4 -31.75 -0.57 9.06
N VAL A 5 -31.35 0.60 9.56
CA VAL A 5 -30.17 0.73 10.42
C VAL A 5 -30.48 0.22 11.82
N VAL A 6 -30.05 -1.00 12.11
CA VAL A 6 -30.32 -1.69 13.38
C VAL A 6 -29.00 -2.09 14.03
N ALA A 7 -28.79 -1.72 15.29
CA ALA A 7 -27.74 -2.29 16.12
C ALA A 7 -28.31 -3.50 16.87
N LEU A 8 -27.49 -4.57 16.97
CA LEU A 8 -27.87 -5.79 17.67
C LEU A 8 -26.91 -6.02 18.85
N GLN A 9 -27.43 -6.41 19.99
CA GLN A 9 -26.66 -6.90 21.13
C GLN A 9 -27.09 -8.34 21.42
N GLU A 10 -26.17 -9.28 21.30
CA GLU A 10 -26.45 -10.72 21.44
C GLU A 10 -27.60 -11.21 20.54
N GLY A 11 -27.72 -10.62 19.35
CA GLY A 11 -28.78 -10.95 18.38
C GLY A 11 -30.13 -10.22 18.60
N VAL A 12 -30.26 -9.42 19.67
CA VAL A 12 -31.49 -8.68 19.97
C VAL A 12 -31.37 -7.24 19.46
N PRO A 13 -32.37 -6.71 18.71
CA PRO A 13 -32.35 -5.34 18.22
C PRO A 13 -32.36 -4.30 19.36
N ILE A 14 -31.42 -3.36 19.29
CA ILE A 14 -31.37 -2.22 20.19
C ILE A 14 -32.17 -1.06 19.60
N ARG A 15 -33.09 -0.52 20.37
CA ARG A 15 -33.85 0.68 20.00
C ARG A 15 -32.97 1.92 20.13
N MET A 16 -32.68 2.58 19.01
CA MET A 16 -31.96 3.86 19.00
C MET A 16 -32.82 4.98 19.62
N LYS A 17 -32.25 5.74 20.54
CA LYS A 17 -32.97 6.83 21.25
C LYS A 17 -33.17 8.09 20.40
N SER A 18 -32.43 8.25 19.30
CA SER A 18 -32.44 9.44 18.47
C SER A 18 -32.11 9.10 17.02
N VAL A 19 -32.85 9.71 16.10
CA VAL A 19 -32.60 9.63 14.65
C VAL A 19 -31.19 10.12 14.33
N LYS A 20 -30.76 11.25 14.94
CA LYS A 20 -29.41 11.80 14.74
C LYS A 20 -28.29 10.89 15.25
N ALA A 21 -28.52 10.10 16.28
CA ALA A 21 -27.56 9.10 16.73
C ALA A 21 -27.50 7.91 15.74
N CYS A 22 -28.63 7.56 15.13
CA CYS A 22 -28.69 6.54 14.08
C CYS A 22 -27.99 7.01 12.79
N GLU A 23 -28.24 8.24 12.38
CA GLU A 23 -27.53 8.87 11.25
C GLU A 23 -26.02 8.90 11.47
N LEU A 24 -25.56 9.32 12.67
CA LEU A 24 -24.15 9.35 13.03
C LEU A 24 -23.51 7.95 12.95
N LEU A 25 -24.19 6.95 13.51
CA LEU A 25 -23.74 5.56 13.45
C LEU A 25 -23.59 5.08 12.00
N ALA A 26 -24.57 5.37 11.16
CA ALA A 26 -24.56 5.00 9.74
C ALA A 26 -23.39 5.65 8.99
N VAL A 27 -23.15 6.95 9.18
CA VAL A 27 -22.05 7.68 8.54
C VAL A 27 -20.70 7.10 8.95
N LEU A 28 -20.51 6.80 10.24
CA LEU A 28 -19.25 6.23 10.74
C LEU A 28 -19.02 4.79 10.24
N LEU A 29 -20.05 3.95 10.24
CA LEU A 29 -19.92 2.55 9.78
C LEU A 29 -19.71 2.41 8.27
N LEU A 30 -20.22 3.36 7.47
CA LEU A 30 -20.03 3.39 6.01
C LEU A 30 -18.66 3.94 5.61
N ALA A 31 -18.02 4.70 6.49
CA ALA A 31 -16.72 5.30 6.20
C ALA A 31 -15.58 4.27 6.31
N PRO A 32 -14.54 4.38 5.45
CA PRO A 32 -13.34 3.57 5.55
C PRO A 32 -12.69 3.68 6.94
N GLY A 33 -12.38 2.54 7.55
CA GLY A 33 -11.82 2.48 8.90
C GLY A 33 -12.69 3.08 10.01
N HIS A 34 -13.99 3.31 9.71
CA HIS A 34 -14.99 3.89 10.63
C HIS A 34 -14.60 5.26 11.18
N ARG A 35 -13.89 6.07 10.37
CA ARG A 35 -13.38 7.40 10.71
C ARG A 35 -13.95 8.45 9.77
N VAL A 36 -14.50 9.54 10.32
CA VAL A 36 -15.09 10.65 9.55
C VAL A 36 -14.71 11.98 10.17
N SER A 37 -14.40 12.99 9.36
CA SER A 37 -14.16 14.36 9.82
C SER A 37 -15.43 15.01 10.36
N HIS A 38 -15.28 15.99 11.23
CA HIS A 38 -16.43 16.78 11.72
C HIS A 38 -17.20 17.43 10.56
N ALA A 39 -16.48 17.96 9.57
CA ALA A 39 -17.11 18.51 8.36
C ALA A 39 -17.87 17.43 7.56
N GLY A 40 -17.31 16.22 7.44
CA GLY A 40 -17.99 15.09 6.82
C GLY A 40 -19.26 14.69 7.54
N ILE A 41 -19.23 14.58 8.88
CA ILE A 41 -20.41 14.30 9.70
C ILE A 41 -21.46 15.40 9.54
N THR A 42 -21.03 16.67 9.57
CA THR A 42 -21.96 17.82 9.46
C THR A 42 -22.65 17.82 8.09
N ARG A 43 -21.95 17.51 7.02
CA ARG A 43 -22.54 17.42 5.66
C ARG A 43 -23.70 16.41 5.59
N TYR A 44 -23.63 15.31 6.31
CA TYR A 44 -24.70 14.31 6.34
C TYR A 44 -25.83 14.67 7.30
N LEU A 45 -25.50 15.15 8.50
CA LEU A 45 -26.48 15.36 9.57
C LEU A 45 -27.10 16.76 9.52
N TRP A 46 -26.37 17.76 9.01
CA TRP A 46 -26.76 19.18 8.97
C TRP A 46 -26.18 19.86 7.71
N PRO A 47 -26.66 19.56 6.50
CA PRO A 47 -26.04 19.95 5.24
C PRO A 47 -25.94 21.47 5.01
N ASN A 48 -26.71 22.28 5.74
CA ASN A 48 -26.75 23.74 5.60
C ASN A 48 -26.13 24.47 6.79
N GLU A 49 -25.36 23.81 7.61
CA GLU A 49 -24.78 24.39 8.86
C GLU A 49 -23.26 24.21 8.88
N GLU A 50 -22.58 25.12 9.59
CA GLU A 50 -21.15 24.96 9.87
C GLU A 50 -20.86 23.83 10.88
N PRO A 51 -19.67 23.20 10.81
CA PRO A 51 -19.30 22.13 11.71
C PRO A 51 -19.35 22.54 13.19
N ASN A 52 -20.21 21.91 13.97
CA ASN A 52 -20.38 22.19 15.40
C ASN A 52 -20.00 20.97 16.26
N ALA A 53 -18.81 21.03 16.86
CA ALA A 53 -18.26 19.94 17.68
C ALA A 53 -19.14 19.59 18.90
N ASN A 54 -19.88 20.53 19.46
CA ASN A 54 -20.74 20.27 20.61
C ASN A 54 -21.98 19.46 20.21
N ARG A 55 -22.60 19.76 19.06
CA ARG A 55 -23.70 18.95 18.53
C ARG A 55 -23.25 17.53 18.19
N ILE A 56 -22.09 17.38 17.61
CA ILE A 56 -21.52 16.06 17.33
C ILE A 56 -21.29 15.29 18.64
N ARG A 57 -20.72 15.90 19.68
CA ARG A 57 -20.56 15.28 21.00
C ARG A 57 -21.90 14.87 21.61
N GLN A 58 -22.95 15.68 21.46
CA GLN A 58 -24.29 15.35 21.93
C GLN A 58 -24.86 14.11 21.20
N CYS A 59 -24.66 14.01 19.87
CA CYS A 59 -25.06 12.81 19.13
C CYS A 59 -24.29 11.57 19.58
N PHE A 60 -22.99 11.68 19.85
CA PHE A 60 -22.21 10.60 20.45
C PHE A 60 -22.67 10.21 21.83
N HIS A 61 -23.05 11.17 22.66
CA HIS A 61 -23.62 10.88 23.97
C HIS A 61 -24.90 10.06 23.84
N GLN A 62 -25.82 10.43 22.95
CA GLN A 62 -27.04 9.68 22.67
C GLN A 62 -26.75 8.30 22.06
N LEU A 63 -25.73 8.19 21.20
CA LEU A 63 -25.30 6.93 20.62
C LEU A 63 -24.79 5.96 21.71
N ARG A 64 -23.96 6.43 22.64
CA ARG A 64 -23.48 5.64 23.79
C ARG A 64 -24.59 5.20 24.73
N GLN A 65 -25.60 6.02 24.90
CA GLN A 65 -26.79 5.63 25.69
C GLN A 65 -27.64 4.56 25.02
N SER A 66 -27.58 4.51 23.67
CA SER A 66 -28.33 3.51 22.89
C SER A 66 -27.54 2.23 22.69
N VAL A 67 -26.21 2.34 22.45
CA VAL A 67 -25.32 1.21 22.19
C VAL A 67 -24.22 1.17 23.27
N PRO A 68 -24.44 0.48 24.39
CA PRO A 68 -23.45 0.36 25.46
C PRO A 68 -22.18 -0.35 24.93
N GLY A 69 -21.03 0.19 25.31
CA GLY A 69 -19.74 -0.42 24.92
C GLY A 69 -19.20 0.01 23.54
N ILE A 70 -19.89 0.91 22.82
CA ILE A 70 -19.33 1.49 21.62
C ILE A 70 -18.12 2.37 22.00
N ALA A 71 -16.93 1.94 21.59
CA ALA A 71 -15.71 2.66 21.84
C ALA A 71 -15.56 3.79 20.82
N GLU A 72 -15.49 5.01 21.30
CA GLU A 72 -15.32 6.22 20.51
C GLU A 72 -13.92 6.77 20.72
N ARG A 73 -13.26 7.20 19.65
CA ARG A 73 -12.08 8.06 19.69
C ARG A 73 -12.41 9.39 19.02
N ASN A 74 -12.38 10.46 19.79
CA ASN A 74 -12.54 11.82 19.28
C ASN A 74 -11.11 12.39 19.12
N GLU A 75 -10.59 12.39 17.92
CA GLU A 75 -9.32 13.00 17.56
C GLU A 75 -9.59 14.43 17.06
N ARG A 76 -8.61 15.35 17.14
CA ARG A 76 -8.79 16.74 16.70
C ARG A 76 -9.38 16.79 15.29
N GLY A 77 -10.67 17.15 15.17
CA GLY A 77 -11.38 17.29 13.90
C GLY A 77 -11.96 16.02 13.28
N PHE A 78 -11.76 14.82 13.87
CA PHE A 78 -12.29 13.54 13.40
C PHE A 78 -12.96 12.74 14.49
N CYS A 79 -13.94 11.94 14.10
CA CYS A 79 -14.62 10.97 14.96
C CYS A 79 -14.40 9.57 14.41
N ARG A 80 -14.11 8.62 15.29
CA ARG A 80 -13.94 7.21 14.95
C ARG A 80 -14.70 6.33 15.94
N ILE A 81 -15.27 5.24 15.45
CA ILE A 81 -15.80 4.17 16.30
C ILE A 81 -15.04 2.86 16.07
N ARG A 82 -14.93 2.04 17.12
CA ARG A 82 -14.44 0.66 17.01
C ARG A 82 -15.63 -0.26 16.78
N ALA A 83 -15.71 -0.84 15.61
CA ALA A 83 -16.59 -1.96 15.31
C ALA A 83 -15.72 -3.11 14.78
N ALA A 84 -15.96 -4.34 15.26
CA ALA A 84 -15.29 -5.49 14.66
C ALA A 84 -15.76 -5.62 13.20
N PRO A 85 -14.87 -5.83 12.22
CA PRO A 85 -15.24 -5.89 10.80
C PRO A 85 -16.43 -6.84 10.54
N HIS A 86 -16.40 -8.04 11.12
CA HIS A 86 -17.47 -9.02 10.94
C HIS A 86 -18.77 -8.70 11.70
N SER A 87 -18.83 -7.64 12.49
CA SER A 87 -20.06 -7.20 13.15
C SER A 87 -20.91 -6.28 12.27
N VAL A 88 -20.40 -5.82 11.11
CA VAL A 88 -21.08 -4.90 10.21
C VAL A 88 -21.43 -5.63 8.91
N ASP A 89 -22.71 -5.69 8.56
CA ASP A 89 -23.23 -6.37 7.36
C ASP A 89 -22.61 -5.81 6.06
N TYR A 90 -22.44 -4.50 5.95
CA TYR A 90 -21.80 -3.87 4.80
C TYR A 90 -20.33 -4.30 4.63
N VAL A 91 -19.60 -4.44 5.73
CA VAL A 91 -18.21 -4.91 5.69
C VAL A 91 -18.15 -6.38 5.23
N ARG A 92 -18.99 -7.25 5.80
CA ARG A 92 -19.08 -8.66 5.38
C ARG A 92 -19.49 -8.82 3.92
N PHE A 93 -20.43 -8.00 3.45
CA PHE A 93 -20.81 -7.94 2.04
C PHE A 93 -19.60 -7.65 1.13
N ARG A 94 -18.84 -6.60 1.47
CA ARG A 94 -17.64 -6.21 0.70
C ARG A 94 -16.52 -7.25 0.76
N GLU A 95 -16.32 -7.89 1.90
CA GLU A 95 -15.35 -8.99 2.04
C GLU A 95 -15.75 -10.19 1.18
N SER A 96 -17.03 -10.56 1.19
CA SER A 96 -17.54 -11.64 0.35
C SER A 96 -17.42 -11.33 -1.15
N GLN A 97 -17.66 -10.09 -1.57
CA GLN A 97 -17.43 -9.66 -2.96
C GLN A 97 -15.93 -9.73 -3.34
N ARG A 98 -15.03 -9.28 -2.45
CA ARG A 98 -13.58 -9.40 -2.69
C ARG A 98 -13.15 -10.85 -2.81
N ALA A 99 -13.64 -11.71 -1.94
CA ALA A 99 -13.37 -13.15 -2.01
C ALA A 99 -13.88 -13.78 -3.33
N ALA A 100 -15.04 -13.34 -3.82
CA ALA A 100 -15.56 -13.77 -5.10
C ALA A 100 -14.69 -13.33 -6.29
N ASN A 101 -14.12 -12.11 -6.22
CA ASN A 101 -13.26 -11.58 -7.28
C ASN A 101 -11.82 -12.13 -7.23
N ALA A 102 -11.39 -12.64 -6.08
CA ALA A 102 -10.04 -13.18 -5.89
C ALA A 102 -9.90 -14.66 -6.24
N THR A 103 -10.94 -15.30 -6.74
CA THR A 103 -10.94 -16.77 -7.02
C THR A 103 -11.31 -17.08 -8.47
N ASP A 104 -10.57 -17.98 -9.09
CA ASP A 104 -10.89 -18.52 -10.42
C ASP A 104 -11.87 -19.70 -10.35
N SER A 105 -12.11 -20.25 -9.18
CA SER A 105 -13.05 -21.34 -8.98
C SER A 105 -14.50 -20.87 -9.04
N ARG A 106 -15.23 -21.27 -10.09
CA ARG A 106 -16.65 -20.91 -10.30
C ARG A 106 -17.53 -21.24 -9.08
N SER A 107 -17.34 -22.39 -8.47
CA SER A 107 -18.14 -22.83 -7.32
C SER A 107 -17.81 -22.04 -6.03
N VAL A 108 -16.56 -21.62 -5.84
CA VAL A 108 -16.15 -20.77 -4.70
C VAL A 108 -16.68 -19.36 -4.92
N ARG A 109 -16.56 -18.82 -6.12
CA ARG A 109 -17.11 -17.52 -6.51
C ARG A 109 -18.61 -17.46 -6.27
N LEU A 110 -19.37 -18.46 -6.70
CA LEU A 110 -20.81 -18.52 -6.50
C LEU A 110 -21.19 -18.54 -5.02
N ARG A 111 -20.50 -19.32 -4.19
CA ARG A 111 -20.74 -19.34 -2.75
C ARG A 111 -20.49 -17.97 -2.10
N ALA A 112 -19.39 -17.33 -2.46
CA ALA A 112 -19.06 -16.00 -1.94
C ALA A 112 -20.09 -14.93 -2.35
N LEU A 113 -20.55 -14.94 -3.61
CA LEU A 113 -21.59 -14.03 -4.09
C LEU A 113 -22.96 -14.27 -3.43
N ARG A 114 -23.32 -15.51 -3.18
CA ARG A 114 -24.54 -15.85 -2.39
C ARG A 114 -24.43 -15.33 -0.98
N SER A 115 -23.30 -15.57 -0.31
CA SER A 115 -23.05 -15.05 1.04
C SER A 115 -23.09 -13.51 1.08
N ALA A 116 -22.58 -12.83 0.05
CA ALA A 116 -22.69 -11.38 -0.06
C ALA A 116 -24.16 -10.93 -0.13
N LEU A 117 -24.98 -11.56 -0.97
CA LEU A 117 -26.38 -11.20 -1.14
C LEU A 117 -27.24 -11.52 0.10
N ASP A 118 -26.88 -12.53 0.89
CA ASP A 118 -27.59 -12.91 2.13
C ASP A 118 -27.48 -11.85 3.24
N GLU A 119 -26.51 -10.93 3.14
CA GLU A 119 -26.39 -9.79 4.05
C GLU A 119 -27.46 -8.69 3.84
N TRP A 120 -28.16 -8.72 2.70
CA TRP A 120 -29.17 -7.70 2.37
C TRP A 120 -30.54 -8.05 2.96
N ARG A 121 -31.08 -7.11 3.76
CA ARG A 121 -32.33 -7.30 4.51
C ARG A 121 -33.46 -6.35 4.11
N GLY A 122 -33.29 -5.60 3.02
CA GLY A 122 -34.28 -4.64 2.54
C GLY A 122 -33.67 -3.44 1.84
N THR A 123 -34.38 -2.32 1.87
CA THR A 123 -33.85 -1.06 1.33
C THR A 123 -32.73 -0.53 2.25
N PRO A 124 -31.50 -0.30 1.75
CA PRO A 124 -30.43 0.17 2.58
C PRO A 124 -30.71 1.57 3.11
N LEU A 125 -30.43 1.82 4.39
CA LEU A 125 -30.57 3.13 5.04
C LEU A 125 -32.00 3.70 4.94
N ASP A 126 -33.05 2.87 4.92
CA ASP A 126 -34.43 3.23 4.57
C ASP A 126 -35.01 4.31 5.46
N GLU A 127 -34.67 4.31 6.76
CA GLU A 127 -35.23 5.23 7.76
C GLU A 127 -34.43 6.54 7.92
N LEU A 128 -33.34 6.74 7.14
CA LEU A 128 -32.48 7.91 7.30
C LEU A 128 -32.83 9.01 6.29
N PRO A 129 -33.31 10.19 6.74
CA PRO A 129 -33.64 11.31 5.87
C PRO A 129 -32.37 12.10 5.49
N GLY A 130 -32.44 12.84 4.37
CA GLY A 130 -31.43 13.80 3.92
C GLY A 130 -30.73 13.39 2.64
N GLU A 131 -30.36 14.40 1.87
CA GLU A 131 -29.79 14.29 0.50
C GLU A 131 -28.51 13.40 0.46
N GLY A 132 -27.65 13.54 1.48
CA GLY A 132 -26.44 12.74 1.59
C GLY A 132 -26.72 11.24 1.79
N PHE A 133 -27.79 10.89 2.52
CA PHE A 133 -28.21 9.50 2.68
C PHE A 133 -28.96 8.98 1.43
N GLU A 134 -29.67 9.83 0.70
CA GLU A 134 -30.29 9.45 -0.55
C GLU A 134 -29.25 9.10 -1.61
N GLN A 135 -28.21 9.92 -1.74
CA GLN A 135 -27.10 9.62 -2.63
C GLN A 135 -26.42 8.29 -2.25
N LYS A 136 -26.12 8.10 -0.94
CA LYS A 136 -25.48 6.87 -0.47
C LYS A 136 -26.38 5.64 -0.61
N ARG A 137 -27.68 5.81 -0.46
CA ARG A 137 -28.67 4.76 -0.72
C ARG A 137 -28.66 4.35 -2.20
N ALA A 138 -28.61 5.33 -3.11
CA ALA A 138 -28.53 5.06 -4.54
C ALA A 138 -27.26 4.27 -4.90
N GLU A 139 -26.08 4.64 -4.33
CA GLU A 139 -24.84 3.89 -4.50
C GLU A 139 -24.97 2.46 -4.00
N LEU A 140 -25.50 2.24 -2.80
CA LEU A 140 -25.69 0.90 -2.24
C LEU A 140 -26.68 0.07 -3.08
N VAL A 141 -27.76 0.68 -3.59
CA VAL A 141 -28.71 0.00 -4.47
C VAL A 141 -28.06 -0.40 -5.80
N ALA A 142 -27.15 0.41 -6.34
CA ALA A 142 -26.36 0.05 -7.51
C ALA A 142 -25.40 -1.13 -7.20
N GLU A 143 -24.73 -1.14 -6.04
CA GLU A 143 -23.90 -2.25 -5.61
C GLU A 143 -24.71 -3.56 -5.45
N LEU A 144 -25.97 -3.49 -4.98
CA LEU A 144 -26.86 -4.63 -4.90
C LEU A 144 -27.24 -5.16 -6.30
N HIS A 145 -27.55 -4.24 -7.22
CA HIS A 145 -27.86 -4.59 -8.62
C HIS A 145 -26.70 -5.38 -9.25
N ASP A 146 -25.46 -4.83 -9.13
CA ASP A 146 -24.27 -5.45 -9.72
C ASP A 146 -23.94 -6.80 -9.06
N ALA A 147 -24.06 -6.91 -7.74
CA ALA A 147 -23.87 -8.17 -7.02
C ALA A 147 -24.91 -9.22 -7.43
N THR A 148 -26.16 -8.79 -7.67
CA THR A 148 -27.24 -9.67 -8.13
C THR A 148 -26.97 -10.18 -9.54
N ALA A 149 -26.54 -9.31 -10.44
CA ALA A 149 -26.16 -9.68 -11.80
C ALA A 149 -24.95 -10.64 -11.81
N ALA A 150 -23.91 -10.33 -11.04
CA ALA A 150 -22.74 -11.20 -10.91
C ALA A 150 -23.07 -12.58 -10.33
N CYS A 151 -23.95 -12.65 -9.33
CA CYS A 151 -24.39 -13.92 -8.76
C CYS A 151 -25.22 -14.75 -9.76
N THR A 152 -26.15 -14.10 -10.50
CA THR A 152 -26.94 -14.73 -11.55
C THR A 152 -26.04 -15.28 -12.67
N LEU A 153 -25.01 -14.53 -13.07
CA LEU A 153 -24.03 -15.00 -14.05
C LEU A 153 -23.26 -16.21 -13.52
N ALA A 154 -22.77 -16.16 -12.30
CA ALA A 154 -22.05 -17.27 -11.69
C ALA A 154 -22.93 -18.53 -11.53
N GLU A 155 -24.24 -18.38 -11.28
CA GLU A 155 -25.21 -19.48 -11.29
C GLU A 155 -25.32 -20.12 -12.68
N LEU A 156 -25.37 -19.32 -13.72
CA LEU A 156 -25.38 -19.80 -15.12
C LEU A 156 -24.06 -20.51 -15.49
N GLU A 157 -22.93 -19.97 -15.10
CA GLU A 157 -21.61 -20.59 -15.32
C GLU A 157 -21.42 -21.90 -14.56
N CYS A 158 -22.14 -22.09 -13.46
CA CYS A 158 -22.18 -23.32 -12.70
C CYS A 158 -23.30 -24.29 -13.15
N GLY A 159 -23.99 -24.00 -14.28
CA GLY A 159 -25.07 -24.83 -14.81
C GLY A 159 -26.38 -24.77 -14.02
N GLN A 160 -26.54 -23.78 -13.11
CA GLN A 160 -27.71 -23.64 -12.24
C GLN A 160 -28.76 -22.70 -12.85
N ALA A 161 -29.15 -22.88 -14.10
CA ALA A 161 -30.04 -21.97 -14.84
C ALA A 161 -31.41 -21.76 -14.16
N ARG A 162 -31.91 -22.72 -13.40
CA ARG A 162 -33.16 -22.55 -12.61
C ARG A 162 -32.97 -21.56 -11.48
N ALA A 163 -31.88 -21.69 -10.69
CA ALA A 163 -31.58 -20.77 -9.61
C ALA A 163 -31.33 -19.33 -10.14
N ALA A 164 -30.68 -19.22 -11.30
CA ALA A 164 -30.49 -17.95 -11.99
C ALA A 164 -31.84 -17.29 -12.36
N LEU A 165 -32.83 -18.05 -12.83
CA LEU A 165 -34.17 -17.52 -13.09
C LEU A 165 -34.88 -17.08 -11.82
N ASP A 166 -34.82 -17.89 -10.77
CA ASP A 166 -35.46 -17.59 -9.48
C ASP A 166 -34.86 -16.31 -8.83
N ARG A 167 -33.61 -15.95 -9.16
CA ARG A 167 -32.92 -14.74 -8.73
C ARG A 167 -33.21 -13.53 -9.62
N VAL A 168 -33.17 -13.70 -10.93
CA VAL A 168 -33.31 -12.60 -11.87
C VAL A 168 -34.74 -12.10 -11.98
N ASP A 169 -35.74 -12.92 -11.75
CA ASP A 169 -37.15 -12.53 -11.86
C ASP A 169 -37.58 -11.44 -10.87
N PRO A 170 -37.30 -11.58 -9.54
CA PRO A 170 -37.56 -10.50 -8.58
C PRO A 170 -36.64 -9.30 -8.81
N ALA A 171 -35.41 -9.51 -9.29
CA ALA A 171 -34.48 -8.45 -9.60
C ALA A 171 -35.01 -7.58 -10.76
N LEU A 172 -35.48 -8.15 -11.84
CA LEU A 172 -36.11 -7.42 -12.95
C LEU A 172 -37.41 -6.73 -12.55
N ALA A 173 -38.12 -7.22 -11.56
CA ALA A 173 -39.28 -6.50 -11.01
C ALA A 173 -38.84 -5.21 -10.27
N ARG A 174 -37.68 -5.26 -9.62
CA ARG A 174 -37.09 -4.10 -8.90
C ARG A 174 -36.39 -3.14 -9.84
N TRP A 175 -35.66 -3.64 -10.85
CA TRP A 175 -34.92 -2.86 -11.85
C TRP A 175 -35.43 -3.19 -13.26
N PRO A 176 -36.62 -2.73 -13.62
CA PRO A 176 -37.25 -3.12 -14.87
C PRO A 176 -36.53 -2.60 -16.13
N GLU A 177 -35.63 -1.64 -16.01
CA GLU A 177 -34.86 -1.05 -17.12
C GLU A 177 -33.45 -1.70 -17.29
N SER A 178 -33.09 -2.70 -16.47
CA SER A 178 -31.76 -3.30 -16.50
C SER A 178 -31.62 -4.27 -17.69
N GLU A 179 -30.90 -3.84 -18.71
CA GLU A 179 -30.57 -4.66 -19.87
C GLU A 179 -29.67 -5.85 -19.47
N THR A 180 -28.77 -5.65 -18.50
CA THR A 180 -27.90 -6.71 -17.96
C THR A 180 -28.72 -7.86 -17.38
N LEU A 181 -29.68 -7.55 -16.50
CA LEU A 181 -30.54 -8.59 -15.89
C LEU A 181 -31.48 -9.21 -16.94
N LEU A 182 -31.94 -8.43 -17.91
CA LEU A 182 -32.72 -8.97 -19.02
C LEU A 182 -31.90 -9.98 -19.84
N GLY A 183 -30.66 -9.63 -20.20
CA GLY A 183 -29.76 -10.52 -20.93
C GLY A 183 -29.48 -11.83 -20.15
N LEU A 184 -29.24 -11.75 -18.85
CA LEU A 184 -29.06 -12.91 -17.99
C LEU A 184 -30.31 -13.79 -17.92
N LYS A 185 -31.51 -13.18 -17.89
CA LYS A 185 -32.78 -13.92 -17.96
C LYS A 185 -32.98 -14.64 -19.29
N VAL A 186 -32.68 -13.95 -20.41
CA VAL A 186 -32.72 -14.56 -21.76
C VAL A 186 -31.76 -15.77 -21.81
N ARG A 187 -30.52 -15.61 -21.29
CA ARG A 187 -29.54 -16.69 -21.25
C ARG A 187 -30.00 -17.86 -20.38
N ALA A 188 -30.61 -17.60 -19.22
CA ALA A 188 -31.16 -18.62 -18.35
C ALA A 188 -32.30 -19.40 -19.03
N LEU A 189 -33.24 -18.69 -19.67
CA LEU A 189 -34.36 -19.29 -20.41
C LEU A 189 -33.89 -20.12 -21.60
N ARG A 190 -32.85 -19.62 -22.33
CA ARG A 190 -32.23 -20.37 -23.45
C ARG A 190 -31.60 -21.68 -22.96
N THR A 191 -30.83 -21.64 -21.86
CA THR A 191 -30.24 -22.83 -21.26
C THR A 191 -31.30 -23.87 -20.84
N LEU A 192 -32.50 -23.42 -20.51
CA LEU A 192 -33.64 -24.28 -20.14
C LEU A 192 -34.55 -24.67 -21.32
N GLY A 193 -34.21 -24.26 -22.54
CA GLY A 193 -34.95 -24.54 -23.76
C GLY A 193 -36.32 -23.87 -23.88
N ARG A 194 -36.51 -22.70 -23.20
CA ARG A 194 -37.83 -22.01 -23.11
C ARG A 194 -37.93 -20.87 -24.12
N GLN A 195 -37.84 -21.19 -25.43
CA GLN A 195 -37.76 -20.20 -26.52
C GLN A 195 -39.02 -19.30 -26.57
N ASP A 196 -40.23 -19.87 -26.38
CA ASP A 196 -41.47 -19.06 -26.39
C ASP A 196 -41.50 -17.96 -25.32
N GLN A 197 -40.90 -18.24 -24.16
CA GLN A 197 -40.80 -17.24 -23.08
C GLN A 197 -39.81 -16.15 -23.38
N ILE A 198 -38.75 -16.41 -24.14
CA ILE A 198 -37.78 -15.42 -24.59
C ILE A 198 -38.47 -14.43 -25.53
N GLU A 199 -39.18 -14.92 -26.55
CA GLU A 199 -39.86 -14.08 -27.53
C GLU A 199 -40.92 -13.17 -26.87
N ALA A 200 -41.73 -13.75 -25.99
CA ALA A 200 -42.73 -13.01 -25.23
C ALA A 200 -42.10 -11.92 -24.29
N LEU A 201 -40.96 -12.26 -23.66
CA LEU A 201 -40.21 -11.34 -22.79
C LEU A 201 -39.69 -10.16 -23.59
N LEU A 202 -38.97 -10.38 -24.69
CA LEU A 202 -38.38 -9.36 -25.54
C LEU A 202 -39.44 -8.48 -26.20
N ALA A 203 -40.53 -9.04 -26.68
CA ALA A 203 -41.65 -8.28 -27.22
C ALA A 203 -42.33 -7.37 -26.18
N ARG A 204 -42.43 -7.83 -24.93
CA ARG A 204 -42.95 -7.00 -23.81
C ARG A 204 -41.98 -5.90 -23.43
N TRP A 205 -40.67 -6.18 -23.42
CA TRP A 205 -39.63 -5.19 -23.12
C TRP A 205 -39.61 -4.09 -24.20
N GLN A 206 -39.56 -4.47 -25.48
CA GLN A 206 -39.55 -3.53 -26.59
C GLN A 206 -40.80 -2.59 -26.58
N ARG A 207 -41.99 -3.16 -26.27
CA ARG A 207 -43.23 -2.33 -26.14
C ARG A 207 -43.16 -1.37 -24.96
N ARG A 208 -42.49 -1.71 -23.88
CA ARG A 208 -42.43 -0.89 -22.65
C ARG A 208 -41.36 0.21 -22.73
N PHE A 209 -40.21 -0.08 -23.32
CA PHE A 209 -39.05 0.83 -23.30
C PHE A 209 -38.66 1.37 -24.67
N GLY A 210 -39.28 0.95 -25.79
CA GLY A 210 -39.04 1.44 -27.14
C GLY A 210 -37.65 1.12 -27.70
N ARG A 211 -36.86 0.26 -27.04
CA ARG A 211 -35.48 -0.08 -27.41
C ARG A 211 -35.44 -1.36 -28.22
N PRO A 212 -34.64 -1.46 -29.33
CA PRO A 212 -34.49 -2.66 -30.08
C PRO A 212 -33.68 -3.67 -29.28
N THR A 213 -34.20 -4.91 -29.14
CA THR A 213 -33.62 -5.98 -28.34
C THR A 213 -32.87 -7.03 -29.18
N VAL A 214 -32.59 -6.73 -30.45
CA VAL A 214 -31.92 -7.68 -31.38
C VAL A 214 -30.53 -8.10 -30.88
N HIS A 215 -29.81 -7.23 -30.24
CA HIS A 215 -28.48 -7.56 -29.67
C HIS A 215 -28.52 -8.56 -28.51
N LEU A 216 -29.63 -8.65 -27.78
CA LEU A 216 -29.80 -9.62 -26.69
C LEU A 216 -30.07 -11.06 -27.20
N LEU A 217 -30.46 -11.21 -28.45
CA LEU A 217 -30.59 -12.50 -29.12
C LEU A 217 -29.26 -13.05 -29.63
N LEU A 218 -28.30 -12.15 -29.93
CA LEU A 218 -26.99 -12.49 -30.48
C LEU A 218 -25.93 -12.87 -29.42
N VAL A 219 -26.15 -12.56 -28.17
CA VAL A 219 -25.27 -12.96 -27.07
C VAL A 219 -25.41 -14.45 -26.79
N GLY A 220 -24.69 -15.28 -27.53
CA GLY A 220 -24.70 -16.75 -27.35
C GLY A 220 -24.56 -17.59 -28.61
N GLU A 221 -24.29 -16.99 -29.78
CA GLU A 221 -24.10 -17.75 -31.04
C GLU A 221 -22.60 -18.05 -31.39
N GLU A 222 -21.64 -17.68 -30.55
CA GLU A 222 -20.21 -17.89 -30.87
C GLU A 222 -19.68 -19.32 -30.66
N ASP A 223 -20.52 -20.29 -30.26
CA ASP A 223 -20.04 -21.69 -30.03
C ASP A 223 -20.49 -22.74 -31.03
N MET A 224 -21.24 -22.40 -32.09
CA MET A 224 -21.67 -23.40 -33.08
C MET A 224 -21.88 -22.78 -34.49
N ALA A 225 -20.85 -22.63 -35.29
CA ALA A 225 -21.00 -22.65 -36.75
C ALA A 225 -19.67 -22.97 -37.47
N GLY A 226 -19.66 -24.12 -38.12
CA GLY A 226 -18.75 -24.46 -39.18
C GLY A 226 -19.10 -23.71 -40.50
N PRO A 227 -18.26 -23.80 -41.56
CA PRO A 227 -18.24 -22.82 -42.63
C PRO A 227 -19.35 -23.01 -43.63
N ALA A 228 -20.04 -21.98 -44.04
CA ALA A 228 -20.94 -21.97 -45.19
C ALA A 228 -20.62 -20.77 -46.14
N THR A 229 -20.35 -21.15 -47.31
CA THR A 229 -20.15 -20.64 -48.63
C THR A 229 -20.73 -19.29 -49.03
N ALA A 230 -19.90 -18.62 -49.88
CA ALA A 230 -20.15 -17.37 -50.61
C ALA A 230 -21.36 -17.39 -51.56
N ASP A 231 -22.02 -16.31 -51.74
CA ASP A 231 -22.19 -15.55 -53.00
C ASP A 231 -23.24 -14.44 -52.86
N ALA A 232 -22.90 -13.27 -53.17
CA ALA A 232 -23.56 -12.28 -54.00
C ALA A 232 -23.08 -10.86 -53.71
N SER A 233 -22.31 -10.32 -54.62
CA SER A 233 -21.91 -8.94 -54.71
C SER A 233 -23.08 -8.05 -55.21
N PRO A 234 -23.28 -6.86 -54.66
CA PRO A 234 -23.76 -5.72 -55.42
C PRO A 234 -22.61 -4.78 -55.81
N ALA A 235 -22.75 -4.21 -56.98
CA ALA A 235 -21.77 -3.41 -57.70
C ALA A 235 -21.30 -2.11 -56.95
N PRO A 236 -20.12 -1.57 -57.28
CA PRO A 236 -19.40 -0.59 -56.48
C PRO A 236 -20.00 0.81 -56.60
N ALA A 237 -20.48 1.33 -55.47
CA ALA A 237 -20.61 2.76 -55.29
C ALA A 237 -19.22 3.40 -55.29
N SER A 238 -19.04 4.48 -56.05
CA SER A 238 -17.78 5.21 -56.21
C SER A 238 -17.06 5.43 -54.86
N ALA A 239 -15.88 4.89 -54.76
CA ALA A 239 -15.06 4.95 -53.56
C ALA A 239 -14.77 6.40 -53.15
N ARG A 240 -15.39 6.87 -52.03
CA ARG A 240 -15.02 8.14 -51.43
C ARG A 240 -13.59 7.99 -50.90
N PRO A 241 -12.67 8.91 -51.19
CA PRO A 241 -11.31 8.87 -50.62
C PRO A 241 -11.41 8.99 -49.13
N ARG A 242 -10.76 8.03 -48.45
CA ARG A 242 -10.77 7.87 -46.99
C ARG A 242 -9.55 8.56 -46.40
N PRO A 243 -9.64 9.46 -45.41
CA PRO A 243 -8.46 9.98 -44.73
C PRO A 243 -7.68 8.85 -44.05
N ARG A 244 -6.36 8.80 -44.28
CA ARG A 244 -5.42 7.84 -43.66
C ARG A 244 -4.24 8.61 -43.12
N GLN A 245 -4.39 9.17 -41.90
CA GLN A 245 -3.43 10.14 -41.33
C GLN A 245 -2.53 9.54 -40.24
N LEU A 246 -2.46 8.21 -40.15
CA LEU A 246 -1.61 7.58 -39.15
C LEU A 246 -0.12 7.91 -39.43
N PRO A 247 0.60 8.41 -38.40
CA PRO A 247 2.05 8.53 -38.46
C PRO A 247 2.70 7.18 -38.67
N GLN A 248 3.74 7.14 -39.54
CA GLN A 248 4.48 5.90 -39.77
C GLN A 248 5.23 5.43 -38.52
N GLN A 249 5.03 4.17 -38.15
CA GLN A 249 5.76 3.53 -37.07
C GLN A 249 6.61 2.39 -37.63
N SER A 250 7.92 2.48 -37.43
CA SER A 250 8.91 1.53 -37.96
C SER A 250 9.42 0.54 -36.88
N VAL A 251 8.87 0.56 -35.66
CA VAL A 251 9.38 -0.24 -34.55
C VAL A 251 8.22 -1.03 -33.94
N ASP A 252 8.48 -2.28 -33.55
CA ASP A 252 7.52 -3.12 -32.88
C ASP A 252 7.27 -2.62 -31.44
N LEU A 253 6.01 -2.71 -31.01
CA LEU A 253 5.58 -2.39 -29.66
C LEU A 253 5.87 -3.60 -28.75
N VAL A 254 6.59 -3.38 -27.67
CA VAL A 254 6.95 -4.42 -26.69
C VAL A 254 6.14 -4.26 -25.42
N GLY A 255 5.63 -5.37 -24.87
CA GLY A 255 5.03 -5.42 -23.54
C GLY A 255 3.70 -4.67 -23.36
N ARG A 256 2.95 -4.43 -24.45
CA ARG A 256 1.71 -3.61 -24.41
C ARG A 256 0.49 -4.30 -25.00
N GLN A 257 0.55 -5.62 -25.15
CA GLN A 257 -0.56 -6.36 -25.72
C GLN A 257 -1.87 -6.23 -24.93
N PRO A 258 -1.87 -6.31 -23.59
CA PRO A 258 -3.09 -6.12 -22.81
C PRO A 258 -3.74 -4.74 -23.00
N GLN A 259 -2.92 -3.68 -23.10
CA GLN A 259 -3.43 -2.33 -23.35
C GLN A 259 -3.94 -2.17 -24.78
N LEU A 260 -3.31 -2.82 -25.78
CA LEU A 260 -3.82 -2.84 -27.15
C LEU A 260 -5.18 -3.52 -27.24
N ASP A 261 -5.34 -4.66 -26.57
CA ASP A 261 -6.60 -5.40 -26.54
C ASP A 261 -7.70 -4.58 -25.83
N GLN A 262 -7.38 -3.96 -24.70
CA GLN A 262 -8.28 -3.06 -23.99
C GLN A 262 -8.71 -1.87 -24.86
N LEU A 263 -7.78 -1.19 -25.52
CA LEU A 263 -8.08 -0.08 -26.40
C LEU A 263 -8.95 -0.52 -27.60
N ALA A 264 -8.68 -1.69 -28.16
CA ALA A 264 -9.48 -2.26 -29.24
C ALA A 264 -10.92 -2.56 -28.78
N GLU A 265 -11.09 -3.12 -27.58
CA GLU A 265 -12.43 -3.34 -26.99
C GLU A 265 -13.23 -2.05 -26.83
N ILE A 266 -12.56 -1.00 -26.33
CA ILE A 266 -13.21 0.31 -26.11
C ILE A 266 -13.64 0.91 -27.46
N VAL A 267 -12.72 1.07 -28.41
CA VAL A 267 -13.03 1.78 -29.68
C VAL A 267 -13.96 0.99 -30.61
N LEU A 268 -13.97 -0.34 -30.48
CA LEU A 268 -14.90 -1.19 -31.22
C LEU A 268 -16.29 -1.24 -30.55
N GLY A 269 -16.45 -0.68 -29.35
CA GLY A 269 -17.71 -0.64 -28.63
C GLY A 269 -18.20 -2.03 -28.23
N ARG A 270 -17.30 -2.96 -27.94
CA ARG A 270 -17.65 -4.32 -27.51
C ARG A 270 -18.25 -4.39 -26.12
N THR A 271 -18.03 -3.34 -25.32
CA THR A 271 -18.63 -3.20 -23.98
C THR A 271 -19.93 -2.39 -24.11
N ALA A 272 -21.06 -3.04 -23.90
CA ALA A 272 -22.39 -2.42 -24.03
C ALA A 272 -22.57 -1.26 -23.03
N GLY A 273 -23.09 -0.14 -23.52
CA GLY A 273 -23.42 1.05 -22.71
C GLY A 273 -22.25 1.97 -22.38
N ARG A 274 -21.04 1.72 -22.91
CA ARG A 274 -19.88 2.60 -22.76
C ARG A 274 -19.60 3.43 -24.01
N SER A 275 -18.95 4.58 -23.82
CA SER A 275 -18.49 5.45 -24.90
C SER A 275 -17.34 4.77 -25.66
N ARG A 276 -17.21 5.09 -26.95
CA ARG A 276 -16.07 4.67 -27.79
C ARG A 276 -14.91 5.64 -27.71
N ILE A 277 -14.69 6.22 -26.54
CA ILE A 277 -13.62 7.17 -26.26
C ILE A 277 -12.67 6.57 -25.25
N ALA A 278 -11.41 6.41 -25.62
CA ALA A 278 -10.35 6.01 -24.71
C ALA A 278 -9.37 7.17 -24.49
N VAL A 279 -9.00 7.40 -23.24
CA VAL A 279 -7.98 8.39 -22.85
C VAL A 279 -6.76 7.63 -22.33
N ILE A 280 -5.65 7.74 -23.05
CA ILE A 280 -4.37 7.12 -22.68
C ILE A 280 -3.58 8.16 -21.87
N THR A 281 -3.36 7.86 -20.59
CA THR A 281 -2.63 8.73 -19.66
C THR A 281 -1.31 8.12 -19.24
N GLY A 282 -0.50 8.86 -18.54
CA GLY A 282 0.78 8.40 -17.96
C GLY A 282 1.90 9.43 -18.13
N MET A 283 3.03 9.12 -17.50
CA MET A 283 4.18 10.02 -17.45
C MET A 283 4.77 10.35 -18.85
N PRO A 284 5.52 11.45 -18.96
CA PRO A 284 6.25 11.79 -20.19
C PRO A 284 7.21 10.66 -20.63
N GLY A 285 7.25 10.35 -21.93
CA GLY A 285 8.18 9.36 -22.48
C GLY A 285 7.77 7.90 -22.35
N VAL A 286 6.61 7.59 -21.73
CA VAL A 286 6.11 6.22 -21.50
C VAL A 286 5.57 5.51 -22.74
N GLY A 287 5.34 6.27 -23.83
CA GLY A 287 4.93 5.70 -25.13
C GLY A 287 3.45 5.82 -25.48
N LYS A 288 2.71 6.80 -24.91
CA LYS A 288 1.26 7.03 -25.14
C LYS A 288 0.90 7.18 -26.62
N THR A 289 1.56 8.11 -27.32
CA THR A 289 1.35 8.36 -28.75
C THR A 289 1.62 7.10 -29.56
N PHE A 290 2.70 6.39 -29.24
CA PHE A 290 3.07 5.17 -29.92
C PHE A 290 2.00 4.07 -29.75
N LEU A 291 1.47 3.91 -28.55
CA LEU A 291 0.38 2.97 -28.26
C LEU A 291 -0.90 3.35 -28.99
N ALA A 292 -1.29 4.64 -28.97
CA ALA A 292 -2.50 5.13 -29.66
C ALA A 292 -2.47 4.85 -31.16
N VAL A 293 -1.33 5.18 -31.82
CA VAL A 293 -1.16 4.94 -33.26
C VAL A 293 -1.15 3.44 -33.59
N ARG A 294 -0.54 2.61 -32.72
CA ARG A 294 -0.50 1.16 -32.92
C ARG A 294 -1.88 0.52 -32.72
N ALA A 295 -2.63 0.96 -31.69
CA ALA A 295 -4.00 0.52 -31.47
C ALA A 295 -4.90 0.89 -32.67
N ALA A 296 -4.79 2.12 -33.16
CA ALA A 296 -5.54 2.58 -34.33
C ALA A 296 -5.22 1.76 -35.59
N ALA A 297 -3.94 1.44 -35.84
CA ALA A 297 -3.55 0.60 -36.97
C ALA A 297 -4.14 -0.83 -36.87
N GLY A 298 -4.25 -1.37 -35.65
CA GLY A 298 -4.84 -2.68 -35.40
C GLY A 298 -6.35 -2.77 -35.71
N VAL A 299 -7.06 -1.66 -35.59
CA VAL A 299 -8.52 -1.59 -35.79
C VAL A 299 -8.94 -0.83 -37.05
N GLU A 300 -8.01 -0.40 -37.90
CA GLU A 300 -8.27 0.42 -39.11
C GLU A 300 -9.42 -0.11 -39.98
N ARG A 301 -9.50 -1.44 -40.16
CA ARG A 301 -10.53 -2.10 -40.96
C ARG A 301 -11.95 -1.89 -40.47
N ASN A 302 -12.13 -1.56 -39.19
CA ASN A 302 -13.41 -1.37 -38.54
C ASN A 302 -13.92 0.06 -38.73
N PHE A 303 -13.10 0.98 -39.26
CA PHE A 303 -13.43 2.37 -39.51
C PHE A 303 -13.39 2.69 -41.02
N PRO A 304 -14.42 2.25 -41.76
CA PRO A 304 -14.45 2.35 -43.21
C PRO A 304 -14.42 3.78 -43.77
N ASP A 305 -14.77 4.77 -42.96
CA ASP A 305 -14.77 6.18 -43.39
C ASP A 305 -13.44 6.90 -43.12
N GLY A 306 -12.47 6.21 -42.46
CA GLY A 306 -11.09 6.64 -42.34
C GLY A 306 -10.60 6.90 -40.93
N ILE A 307 -9.35 7.38 -40.83
CA ILE A 307 -8.68 7.76 -39.59
C ILE A 307 -8.19 9.19 -39.72
N LEU A 308 -8.53 10.02 -38.73
CA LEU A 308 -8.08 11.39 -38.57
C LEU A 308 -7.08 11.48 -37.41
N TYR A 309 -6.01 12.25 -37.60
CA TYR A 309 -4.98 12.45 -36.57
C TYR A 309 -4.72 13.96 -36.37
N ALA A 310 -4.66 14.41 -35.15
CA ALA A 310 -4.19 15.73 -34.78
C ALA A 310 -3.26 15.67 -33.55
N ASP A 311 -2.07 16.31 -33.67
CA ASP A 311 -1.28 16.67 -32.49
C ASP A 311 -1.78 18.03 -31.98
N LEU A 312 -2.34 18.04 -30.79
CA LEU A 312 -2.95 19.25 -30.21
C LEU A 312 -1.91 20.16 -29.53
N GLY A 313 -0.64 19.75 -29.47
CA GLY A 313 0.44 20.58 -28.94
C GLY A 313 0.30 21.01 -27.49
N GLY A 314 -0.52 20.31 -26.69
CA GLY A 314 -0.92 20.74 -25.35
C GLY A 314 0.21 20.96 -24.36
N PHE A 315 1.37 20.33 -24.60
CA PHE A 315 2.58 20.41 -23.78
C PHE A 315 3.80 20.91 -24.56
N SER A 316 3.62 21.36 -25.77
CA SER A 316 4.68 21.95 -26.60
C SER A 316 4.95 23.40 -26.19
N PRO A 317 6.18 23.94 -26.43
CA PRO A 317 6.46 25.36 -26.22
C PRO A 317 5.62 26.22 -27.17
N GLY A 318 4.77 27.08 -26.61
CA GLY A 318 3.86 27.96 -27.35
C GLY A 318 2.43 27.86 -26.86
N LYS A 319 1.51 28.45 -27.63
CA LYS A 319 0.07 28.25 -27.36
C LYS A 319 -0.37 26.88 -27.92
N PRO A 320 -1.21 26.13 -27.19
CA PRO A 320 -1.87 24.95 -27.74
C PRO A 320 -2.60 25.32 -29.04
N GLU A 321 -2.72 24.36 -29.95
CA GLU A 321 -3.50 24.59 -31.17
C GLU A 321 -4.96 24.92 -30.83
N ASP A 322 -5.48 25.96 -31.45
CA ASP A 322 -6.89 26.35 -31.30
C ASP A 322 -7.80 25.33 -32.02
N HIS A 323 -9.00 25.11 -31.52
CA HIS A 323 -9.98 24.15 -32.07
C HIS A 323 -10.36 24.48 -33.53
N GLY A 324 -10.43 25.76 -33.89
CA GLY A 324 -10.88 26.21 -35.19
C GLY A 324 -10.09 25.64 -36.35
N PRO A 325 -8.75 25.76 -36.36
CA PRO A 325 -7.90 25.17 -37.41
C PRO A 325 -7.99 23.63 -37.45
N VAL A 326 -8.02 22.95 -36.32
CA VAL A 326 -8.14 21.46 -36.26
C VAL A 326 -9.47 21.02 -36.87
N LEU A 327 -10.61 21.66 -36.45
CA LEU A 327 -11.95 21.38 -36.98
C LEU A 327 -12.03 21.64 -38.47
N ALA A 328 -11.47 22.77 -38.93
CA ALA A 328 -11.46 23.11 -40.34
C ALA A 328 -10.70 22.08 -41.19
N THR A 329 -9.55 21.61 -40.67
CA THR A 329 -8.75 20.52 -41.29
C THR A 329 -9.56 19.23 -41.35
N PHE A 330 -10.16 18.79 -40.25
CA PHE A 330 -10.97 17.58 -40.21
C PHE A 330 -12.17 17.61 -41.13
N LEU A 331 -12.88 18.76 -41.17
CA LEU A 331 -14.03 18.96 -42.10
C LEU A 331 -13.57 18.90 -43.57
N ASN A 332 -12.45 19.52 -43.90
CA ASN A 332 -11.88 19.47 -45.26
C ASN A 332 -11.51 18.01 -45.63
N ASP A 333 -10.89 17.27 -44.76
CA ASP A 333 -10.49 15.87 -45.01
C ASP A 333 -11.72 14.95 -45.13
N LEU A 334 -12.79 15.25 -44.43
CA LEU A 334 -14.09 14.59 -44.54
C LEU A 334 -14.89 15.11 -45.78
N ARG A 335 -14.35 16.09 -46.52
CA ARG A 335 -14.99 16.75 -47.68
C ARG A 335 -16.34 17.40 -47.34
N VAL A 336 -16.43 18.02 -46.17
CA VAL A 336 -17.57 18.79 -45.72
C VAL A 336 -17.20 20.28 -45.78
N ARG A 337 -17.94 21.07 -46.56
CA ARG A 337 -17.77 22.53 -46.58
C ARG A 337 -18.62 23.13 -45.47
N PRO A 338 -18.03 23.73 -44.42
CA PRO A 338 -18.81 24.38 -43.38
C PRO A 338 -19.48 25.65 -43.91
N VAL A 339 -20.73 25.89 -43.56
CA VAL A 339 -21.48 27.10 -43.91
C VAL A 339 -21.12 28.26 -42.96
N ALA A 340 -20.59 27.95 -41.76
CA ALA A 340 -20.24 28.94 -40.74
C ALA A 340 -18.73 28.97 -40.51
N SER A 341 -18.19 30.17 -40.25
CA SER A 341 -16.77 30.38 -39.93
C SER A 341 -16.50 30.52 -38.41
N THR A 342 -17.53 30.48 -37.58
CA THR A 342 -17.40 30.51 -36.12
C THR A 342 -17.03 29.13 -35.56
N VAL A 343 -16.31 29.06 -34.46
CA VAL A 343 -15.89 27.78 -33.83
C VAL A 343 -17.11 26.90 -33.53
N ASP A 344 -18.17 27.47 -32.98
CA ASP A 344 -19.43 26.74 -32.69
C ASP A 344 -20.07 26.18 -33.97
N GLY A 345 -20.05 26.95 -35.05
CA GLY A 345 -20.55 26.52 -36.35
C GLY A 345 -19.72 25.39 -36.96
N LEU A 346 -18.37 25.40 -36.78
CA LEU A 346 -17.46 24.31 -37.16
C LEU A 346 -17.73 23.07 -36.33
N VAL A 347 -17.94 23.18 -35.01
CA VAL A 347 -18.28 22.06 -34.12
C VAL A 347 -19.60 21.40 -34.53
N ALA A 348 -20.64 22.22 -34.85
CA ALA A 348 -21.93 21.69 -35.28
C ALA A 348 -21.82 20.95 -36.63
N ALA A 349 -21.11 21.52 -37.61
CA ALA A 349 -20.86 20.90 -38.90
C ALA A 349 -20.06 19.60 -38.77
N TYR A 350 -19.05 19.58 -37.89
CA TYR A 350 -18.22 18.44 -37.63
C TYR A 350 -19.01 17.27 -36.96
N ARG A 351 -19.82 17.56 -35.96
CA ARG A 351 -20.69 16.56 -35.32
C ARG A 351 -21.69 15.97 -36.30
N THR A 352 -22.29 16.81 -37.15
CA THR A 352 -23.20 16.37 -38.22
C THR A 352 -22.46 15.49 -39.24
N ALA A 353 -21.21 15.83 -39.58
CA ALA A 353 -20.42 15.08 -40.52
C ALA A 353 -20.04 13.68 -40.01
N LEU A 354 -19.91 13.53 -38.70
CA LEU A 354 -19.53 12.24 -38.03
C LEU A 354 -20.76 11.40 -37.66
N ALA A 355 -21.99 11.95 -37.63
CA ALA A 355 -23.16 11.25 -37.11
C ALA A 355 -23.45 9.93 -37.83
N ASP A 356 -23.29 9.90 -39.17
CA ASP A 356 -23.51 8.71 -40.00
C ASP A 356 -22.21 8.07 -40.52
N ARG A 357 -21.09 8.31 -39.89
CA ARG A 357 -19.79 7.79 -40.32
C ARG A 357 -19.12 6.99 -39.24
N ALA A 358 -18.29 6.00 -39.65
CA ALA A 358 -17.41 5.25 -38.78
C ALA A 358 -15.97 5.74 -38.98
N VAL A 359 -15.58 6.76 -38.25
CA VAL A 359 -14.25 7.40 -38.29
C VAL A 359 -13.55 7.20 -36.95
N LEU A 360 -12.26 6.83 -36.99
CA LEU A 360 -11.42 6.81 -35.78
C LEU A 360 -10.63 8.12 -35.67
N LEU A 361 -10.73 8.77 -34.52
CA LEU A 361 -10.03 10.01 -34.21
C LEU A 361 -8.84 9.70 -33.30
N ILE A 362 -7.70 10.30 -33.58
CA ILE A 362 -6.54 10.30 -32.68
C ILE A 362 -6.22 11.74 -32.33
N LEU A 363 -6.46 12.08 -31.08
CA LEU A 363 -6.22 13.41 -30.53
C LEU A 363 -5.02 13.32 -29.60
N ASP A 364 -3.85 13.58 -30.17
CA ASP A 364 -2.57 13.39 -29.46
C ASP A 364 -2.17 14.63 -28.68
N ASN A 365 -1.50 14.44 -27.54
CA ASN A 365 -0.89 15.48 -26.71
C ASN A 365 -1.93 16.54 -26.23
N ALA A 366 -3.09 16.10 -25.77
CA ALA A 366 -4.15 16.94 -25.24
C ALA A 366 -3.77 17.58 -23.90
N ARG A 367 -4.05 18.89 -23.70
CA ARG A 367 -3.72 19.64 -22.50
C ARG A 367 -4.71 19.41 -21.36
N ASP A 368 -5.99 19.55 -21.63
CA ASP A 368 -7.08 19.46 -20.68
C ASP A 368 -8.37 19.02 -21.38
N GLU A 369 -9.46 18.84 -20.61
CA GLU A 369 -10.74 18.38 -21.11
C GLU A 369 -11.38 19.37 -22.10
N ASP A 370 -11.28 20.68 -21.84
CA ASP A 370 -11.88 21.72 -22.68
C ASP A 370 -11.17 21.80 -24.04
N HIS A 371 -9.89 21.43 -24.07
CA HIS A 371 -9.12 21.31 -25.30
C HIS A 371 -9.57 20.14 -26.20
N VAL A 372 -10.14 19.08 -25.63
CA VAL A 372 -10.53 17.86 -26.37
C VAL A 372 -12.00 17.85 -26.71
N ARG A 373 -12.87 18.34 -25.80
CA ARG A 373 -14.33 18.19 -25.88
C ARG A 373 -14.98 18.64 -27.20
N PRO A 374 -14.55 19.76 -27.83
CA PRO A 374 -15.10 20.18 -29.14
C PRO A 374 -14.78 19.21 -30.29
N LEU A 375 -13.69 18.42 -30.14
CA LEU A 375 -13.16 17.51 -31.17
C LEU A 375 -13.68 16.08 -31.01
N LEU A 376 -14.39 15.76 -29.92
CA LEU A 376 -14.91 14.41 -29.68
C LEU A 376 -16.08 14.08 -30.63
N PRO A 377 -16.14 12.79 -31.09
CA PRO A 377 -17.23 12.36 -31.96
C PRO A 377 -18.57 12.32 -31.17
N PRO A 378 -19.71 12.55 -31.86
CA PRO A 378 -21.01 12.29 -31.27
C PRO A 378 -21.18 10.76 -31.00
N ALA A 379 -22.21 10.42 -30.24
CA ALA A 379 -22.58 9.01 -30.06
C ALA A 379 -22.91 8.36 -31.42
N GLY A 380 -22.27 7.27 -31.75
CA GLY A 380 -22.40 6.58 -33.04
C GLY A 380 -21.33 5.55 -33.32
N ALA A 381 -21.04 5.35 -34.60
CA ALA A 381 -20.04 4.39 -35.08
C ALA A 381 -18.59 4.93 -35.00
N SER A 382 -18.40 6.22 -34.84
CA SER A 382 -17.08 6.84 -34.68
C SER A 382 -16.51 6.66 -33.27
N ALA A 383 -15.18 6.64 -33.16
CA ALA A 383 -14.46 6.46 -31.91
C ALA A 383 -13.30 7.46 -31.77
N ALA A 384 -12.82 7.66 -30.54
CA ALA A 384 -11.66 8.53 -30.29
C ALA A 384 -10.63 7.88 -29.35
N LEU A 385 -9.36 8.05 -29.73
CA LEU A 385 -8.19 7.80 -28.87
C LEU A 385 -7.57 9.14 -28.53
N VAL A 386 -7.54 9.48 -27.26
CA VAL A 386 -6.96 10.72 -26.76
C VAL A 386 -5.70 10.40 -25.97
N THR A 387 -4.58 11.07 -26.21
CA THR A 387 -3.42 10.94 -25.35
C THR A 387 -3.18 12.22 -24.55
N SER A 388 -2.85 12.10 -23.31
CA SER A 388 -2.54 13.23 -22.43
C SER A 388 -1.51 12.85 -21.37
N ARG A 389 -0.78 13.87 -20.87
CA ARG A 389 0.01 13.75 -19.64
C ARG A 389 -0.83 13.97 -18.40
N ARG A 390 -2.04 14.55 -18.56
CA ARG A 390 -3.01 14.74 -17.49
C ARG A 390 -4.06 13.63 -17.50
N GLN A 391 -4.52 13.30 -16.31
CA GLN A 391 -5.67 12.41 -16.14
C GLN A 391 -6.96 13.21 -16.39
N LEU A 392 -7.57 13.05 -17.56
CA LEU A 392 -8.73 13.81 -18.00
C LEU A 392 -10.03 13.23 -17.42
N TYR A 393 -10.16 13.22 -16.09
CA TYR A 393 -11.33 12.64 -15.39
C TYR A 393 -12.67 13.27 -15.78
N GLY A 394 -12.65 14.55 -16.17
CA GLY A 394 -13.85 15.23 -16.67
C GLY A 394 -14.45 14.57 -17.90
N LEU A 395 -13.64 13.92 -18.77
CA LEU A 395 -14.14 13.15 -19.92
C LEU A 395 -14.73 11.80 -19.49
N ALA A 396 -14.20 11.17 -18.45
CA ALA A 396 -14.76 9.93 -17.91
C ALA A 396 -16.16 10.19 -17.29
N ILE A 397 -16.32 11.34 -16.61
CA ILE A 397 -17.57 11.69 -15.92
C ILE A 397 -18.66 12.12 -16.91
N ARG A 398 -18.34 12.97 -17.88
CA ARG A 398 -19.36 13.57 -18.77
C ARG A 398 -19.57 12.82 -20.06
N GLU A 399 -18.48 12.35 -20.67
CA GLU A 399 -18.45 11.67 -21.96
C GLU A 399 -18.34 10.15 -21.81
N SER A 400 -18.30 9.63 -20.58
CA SER A 400 -18.12 8.20 -20.27
C SER A 400 -16.86 7.59 -20.93
N ALA A 401 -15.80 8.40 -21.10
CA ALA A 401 -14.54 7.95 -21.66
C ALA A 401 -13.84 6.97 -20.68
N GLU A 402 -13.19 5.95 -21.22
CA GLU A 402 -12.36 5.05 -20.42
C GLU A 402 -10.92 5.55 -20.32
N ILE A 403 -10.40 5.62 -19.10
CA ILE A 403 -9.01 6.03 -18.86
C ILE A 403 -8.13 4.78 -18.81
N VAL A 404 -7.12 4.76 -19.68
CA VAL A 404 -6.08 3.72 -19.71
C VAL A 404 -4.77 4.35 -19.25
N ASP A 405 -4.39 4.07 -18.02
CA ASP A 405 -3.14 4.58 -17.46
C ASP A 405 -1.96 3.70 -17.87
N LEU A 406 -0.91 4.33 -18.40
CA LEU A 406 0.24 3.66 -18.98
C LEU A 406 1.45 3.76 -18.05
N ALA A 407 1.74 2.67 -17.36
CA ALA A 407 2.93 2.53 -16.52
C ALA A 407 4.21 2.33 -17.36
N PRO A 408 5.41 2.56 -16.83
CA PRO A 408 6.67 2.14 -17.43
C PRO A 408 6.70 0.64 -17.77
N LEU A 409 7.64 0.22 -18.62
CA LEU A 409 7.85 -1.19 -18.93
C LEU A 409 8.41 -1.93 -17.72
N ASP A 410 7.99 -3.16 -17.55
CA ASP A 410 8.65 -4.05 -16.61
C ASP A 410 10.08 -4.41 -17.07
N ARG A 411 10.83 -5.11 -16.22
CA ARG A 411 12.22 -5.47 -16.50
C ARG A 411 12.36 -6.34 -17.75
N GLN A 412 11.46 -7.27 -17.97
CA GLN A 412 11.52 -8.21 -19.09
C GLN A 412 11.26 -7.49 -20.43
N ASP A 413 10.23 -6.65 -20.44
CA ASP A 413 9.85 -5.87 -21.60
C ASP A 413 10.88 -4.79 -21.93
N ALA A 414 11.47 -4.14 -20.89
CA ALA A 414 12.56 -3.18 -21.08
C ALA A 414 13.80 -3.82 -21.73
N VAL A 415 14.17 -5.03 -21.30
CA VAL A 415 15.26 -5.81 -21.93
C VAL A 415 14.90 -6.20 -23.37
N SER A 416 13.66 -6.58 -23.61
CA SER A 416 13.17 -6.93 -24.96
C SER A 416 13.19 -5.72 -25.90
N LEU A 417 12.83 -4.54 -25.40
CA LEU A 417 12.94 -3.29 -26.15
C LEU A 417 14.40 -2.97 -26.54
N LEU A 418 15.34 -3.09 -25.57
CA LEU A 418 16.77 -2.87 -25.82
C LEU A 418 17.30 -3.88 -26.87
N ARG A 419 16.90 -5.13 -26.74
CA ARG A 419 17.28 -6.18 -27.70
C ARG A 419 16.78 -5.89 -29.12
N GLY A 420 15.52 -5.50 -29.26
CA GLY A 420 14.93 -5.12 -30.53
C GLY A 420 15.62 -3.91 -31.19
N ARG A 421 16.07 -2.94 -30.37
CA ARG A 421 16.75 -1.73 -30.84
C ARG A 421 18.21 -1.94 -31.18
N LEU A 422 18.95 -2.75 -30.42
CA LEU A 422 20.38 -2.95 -30.55
C LEU A 422 20.72 -4.12 -31.50
N GLY A 423 19.82 -5.07 -31.65
CA GLY A 423 20.05 -6.35 -32.34
C GLY A 423 20.89 -7.32 -31.48
N GLU A 424 20.81 -8.61 -31.79
CA GLU A 424 21.50 -9.68 -31.04
C GLU A 424 23.02 -9.51 -31.00
N ALA A 425 23.61 -9.04 -32.06
CA ALA A 425 25.06 -8.88 -32.16
C ALA A 425 25.64 -7.87 -31.15
N ARG A 426 24.89 -6.79 -30.85
CA ARG A 426 25.33 -5.76 -29.87
C ARG A 426 24.85 -6.06 -28.48
N MET A 427 23.74 -6.80 -28.35
CA MET A 427 23.16 -7.16 -27.06
C MET A 427 24.14 -7.96 -26.18
N GLY A 428 24.98 -8.83 -26.80
CA GLY A 428 26.02 -9.58 -26.08
C GLY A 428 26.98 -8.69 -25.28
N ALA A 429 27.39 -7.57 -25.87
CA ALA A 429 28.27 -6.60 -25.16
C ALA A 429 27.54 -5.78 -24.08
N VAL A 430 26.24 -5.67 -24.18
CA VAL A 430 25.39 -4.88 -23.24
C VAL A 430 24.90 -5.72 -22.07
N LEU A 431 24.85 -7.06 -22.18
CA LEU A 431 24.36 -7.97 -21.15
C LEU A 431 24.93 -7.70 -19.74
N PRO A 432 26.24 -7.44 -19.53
CA PRO A 432 26.77 -7.15 -18.20
C PRO A 432 26.21 -5.86 -17.56
N PHE A 433 25.69 -4.96 -18.38
CA PHE A 433 25.19 -3.64 -17.98
C PHE A 433 23.68 -3.48 -18.11
N VAL A 434 22.98 -4.52 -18.57
CA VAL A 434 21.54 -4.44 -18.86
C VAL A 434 20.72 -4.13 -17.61
N GLY A 435 21.14 -4.65 -16.46
CA GLY A 435 20.50 -4.37 -15.17
C GLY A 435 20.51 -2.87 -14.85
N ASP A 436 21.70 -2.26 -14.93
CA ASP A 436 21.88 -0.82 -14.69
C ASP A 436 21.11 0.05 -15.70
N LEU A 437 21.14 -0.33 -17.00
CA LEU A 437 20.42 0.40 -18.03
C LEU A 437 18.91 0.40 -17.78
N VAL A 438 18.33 -0.76 -17.42
CA VAL A 438 16.89 -0.87 -17.13
C VAL A 438 16.54 -0.11 -15.86
N GLU A 439 17.34 -0.28 -14.80
CA GLU A 439 17.13 0.36 -13.50
C GLU A 439 17.19 1.90 -13.61
N HIS A 440 18.28 2.44 -14.17
CA HIS A 440 18.47 3.89 -14.21
C HIS A 440 17.68 4.60 -15.33
N CYS A 441 17.20 3.87 -16.37
CA CYS A 441 16.17 4.35 -17.28
C CYS A 441 14.74 4.14 -16.73
N ALA A 442 14.60 3.45 -15.59
CA ALA A 442 13.37 3.20 -14.86
C ALA A 442 12.23 2.65 -15.74
N GLY A 443 12.56 1.79 -16.69
CA GLY A 443 11.59 1.18 -17.62
C GLY A 443 10.94 2.15 -18.61
N VAL A 444 11.39 3.40 -18.72
CA VAL A 444 10.80 4.41 -19.62
C VAL A 444 11.28 4.17 -21.05
N PRO A 445 10.36 3.87 -22.02
CA PRO A 445 10.73 3.55 -23.40
C PRO A 445 11.57 4.61 -24.10
N LEU A 446 11.28 5.90 -23.85
CA LEU A 446 12.06 7.01 -24.41
C LEU A 446 13.50 6.98 -23.90
N ALA A 447 13.71 6.83 -22.58
CA ALA A 447 15.03 6.75 -21.97
C ALA A 447 15.83 5.55 -22.50
N LEU A 448 15.22 4.38 -22.56
CA LEU A 448 15.82 3.16 -23.12
C LEU A 448 16.17 3.34 -24.60
N GLY A 449 15.29 3.99 -25.37
CA GLY A 449 15.52 4.30 -26.79
C GLY A 449 16.68 5.25 -27.00
N ILE A 450 16.80 6.30 -26.17
CA ILE A 450 17.93 7.25 -26.19
C ILE A 450 19.24 6.52 -25.88
N MET A 451 19.25 5.67 -24.85
CA MET A 451 20.44 4.89 -24.50
C MET A 451 20.83 3.92 -25.60
N ALA A 452 19.86 3.20 -26.20
CA ALA A 452 20.14 2.33 -27.34
C ALA A 452 20.76 3.10 -28.49
N ALA A 453 20.26 4.29 -28.84
CA ALA A 453 20.81 5.13 -29.90
C ALA A 453 22.26 5.59 -29.57
N ARG A 454 22.56 5.99 -28.35
CA ARG A 454 23.90 6.37 -27.88
C ARG A 454 24.87 5.18 -27.94
N ILE A 455 24.44 4.00 -27.53
CA ILE A 455 25.24 2.78 -27.59
C ILE A 455 25.56 2.42 -29.05
N MET A 456 24.59 2.58 -29.97
CA MET A 456 24.82 2.36 -31.40
C MET A 456 25.84 3.35 -31.98
N GLN A 457 25.80 4.61 -31.56
CA GLN A 457 26.73 5.65 -32.00
C GLN A 457 28.16 5.46 -31.48
N ARG A 458 28.29 5.02 -30.20
CA ARG A 458 29.60 4.93 -29.50
C ARG A 458 29.68 3.64 -28.66
N PRO A 459 29.81 2.46 -29.28
CA PRO A 459 29.80 1.19 -28.56
C PRO A 459 30.90 1.06 -27.49
N GLY A 460 32.08 1.64 -27.76
CA GLY A 460 33.22 1.62 -26.83
C GLY A 460 33.07 2.50 -25.58
N ALA A 461 32.06 3.37 -25.53
CA ALA A 461 31.83 4.26 -24.39
C ALA A 461 30.80 3.72 -23.39
N LEU A 462 30.31 2.49 -23.56
CA LEU A 462 29.21 1.90 -22.76
C LEU A 462 29.43 1.98 -21.24
N ALA A 463 30.62 1.58 -20.76
CA ALA A 463 30.94 1.64 -19.32
C ALA A 463 30.91 3.07 -18.75
N GLY A 464 31.34 4.07 -19.55
CA GLY A 464 31.23 5.47 -19.20
C GLY A 464 29.78 5.95 -19.14
N MET A 465 28.98 5.59 -20.15
CA MET A 465 27.56 5.94 -20.20
C MET A 465 26.78 5.36 -19.01
N VAL A 466 27.06 4.12 -18.61
CA VAL A 466 26.44 3.50 -17.42
C VAL A 466 26.87 4.18 -16.15
N ARG A 467 28.14 4.60 -16.04
CA ARG A 467 28.63 5.38 -14.90
C ARG A 467 27.89 6.72 -14.79
N ASP A 468 27.71 7.42 -15.89
CA ASP A 468 27.00 8.69 -15.96
C ASP A 468 25.50 8.53 -15.59
N LEU A 469 24.88 7.39 -15.96
CA LEU A 469 23.50 7.06 -15.58
C LEU A 469 23.36 6.78 -14.09
N ARG A 470 24.36 6.18 -13.46
CA ARG A 470 24.32 5.89 -12.00
C ARG A 470 24.38 7.16 -11.14
N GLN A 471 24.90 8.25 -11.69
CA GLN A 471 24.99 9.53 -10.98
C GLN A 471 23.77 10.40 -11.31
N ASP A 472 23.00 10.79 -10.30
CA ASP A 472 21.80 11.60 -10.45
C ASP A 472 22.08 12.94 -11.15
N SER A 473 23.20 13.57 -10.82
CA SER A 473 23.64 14.86 -11.43
C SER A 473 23.90 14.81 -12.94
N THR A 474 24.16 13.63 -13.50
CA THR A 474 24.45 13.44 -14.93
C THR A 474 23.39 12.60 -15.65
N ARG A 475 22.51 11.93 -14.92
CA ARG A 475 21.52 10.98 -15.47
C ARG A 475 20.62 11.59 -16.53
N LEU A 476 19.92 12.69 -16.21
CA LEU A 476 19.00 13.34 -17.17
C LEU A 476 19.75 13.94 -18.36
N ARG A 477 20.99 14.42 -18.18
CA ARG A 477 21.85 14.87 -19.29
C ARG A 477 22.22 13.70 -20.21
N SER A 478 22.43 12.52 -19.65
CA SER A 478 22.68 11.30 -20.41
C SER A 478 21.44 10.80 -21.18
N LEU A 479 20.25 11.25 -20.79
CA LEU A 479 18.98 10.94 -21.44
C LEU A 479 18.45 12.09 -22.31
N ASP A 480 19.36 12.86 -22.93
CA ASP A 480 19.04 13.99 -23.79
C ASP A 480 19.84 13.88 -25.11
N LEU A 481 19.14 13.95 -26.25
CA LEU A 481 19.74 13.98 -27.61
C LEU A 481 19.63 15.39 -28.26
N GLY A 482 19.26 16.41 -27.49
CA GLY A 482 19.26 17.80 -27.94
C GLY A 482 18.03 18.24 -28.72
N SER A 483 17.01 17.41 -28.84
CA SER A 483 15.71 17.80 -29.42
C SER A 483 14.57 17.57 -28.41
N GLU A 484 13.52 18.40 -28.48
CA GLU A 484 12.40 18.38 -27.51
C GLU A 484 11.71 17.01 -27.41
N ASN A 485 11.55 16.32 -28.53
CA ASN A 485 10.90 15.01 -28.59
C ASN A 485 11.84 13.86 -28.20
N LEU A 486 13.14 14.12 -28.01
CA LEU A 486 14.15 13.14 -27.65
C LEU A 486 14.92 13.53 -26.37
N SER A 487 14.23 14.19 -25.45
CA SER A 487 14.77 14.58 -24.16
C SER A 487 13.75 14.28 -23.05
N VAL A 488 14.11 13.40 -22.13
CA VAL A 488 13.31 13.13 -20.94
C VAL A 488 13.18 14.37 -20.07
N ARG A 489 14.27 15.11 -19.92
CA ARG A 489 14.33 16.36 -19.15
C ARG A 489 13.35 17.42 -19.67
N LEU A 490 13.39 17.74 -20.96
CA LEU A 490 12.51 18.74 -21.58
C LEU A 490 11.04 18.33 -21.48
N SER A 491 10.76 17.02 -21.58
CA SER A 491 9.41 16.50 -21.41
C SER A 491 8.88 16.67 -19.99
N LEU A 492 9.73 16.50 -18.96
CA LEU A 492 9.37 16.74 -17.56
C LEU A 492 9.23 18.24 -17.28
N GLU A 493 10.15 19.06 -17.80
CA GLU A 493 10.11 20.53 -17.66
C GLU A 493 8.82 21.12 -18.25
N ALA A 494 8.36 20.63 -19.40
CA ALA A 494 7.10 21.04 -20.02
C ALA A 494 5.89 20.74 -19.10
N SER A 495 5.88 19.61 -18.41
CA SER A 495 4.86 19.30 -17.42
C SER A 495 4.98 20.18 -16.17
N HIS A 496 6.19 20.41 -15.68
CA HIS A 496 6.47 21.26 -14.51
C HIS A 496 6.00 22.72 -14.71
N ARG A 497 6.22 23.31 -15.91
CA ARG A 497 5.77 24.67 -16.22
C ARG A 497 4.27 24.89 -16.09
N LEU A 498 3.49 23.84 -16.17
CA LEU A 498 2.02 23.88 -16.07
C LEU A 498 1.51 23.66 -14.64
N LEU A 499 2.41 23.39 -13.69
CA LEU A 499 2.04 23.25 -12.28
C LEU A 499 1.76 24.64 -11.66
N ARG A 500 0.78 24.66 -10.76
CA ARG A 500 0.61 25.81 -9.86
C ARG A 500 1.78 25.88 -8.87
N ALA A 501 2.06 27.07 -8.36
CA ALA A 501 3.21 27.29 -7.46
C ALA A 501 3.27 26.33 -6.24
N PRO A 502 2.17 26.02 -5.53
CA PRO A 502 2.20 25.02 -4.45
C PRO A 502 2.60 23.62 -4.92
N ALA A 503 2.08 23.18 -6.07
CA ALA A 503 2.41 21.87 -6.62
C ALA A 503 3.88 21.79 -7.11
N ALA A 504 4.39 22.86 -7.72
CA ALA A 504 5.80 22.94 -8.12
C ALA A 504 6.73 22.91 -6.88
N ARG A 505 6.33 23.54 -5.79
CA ARG A 505 7.03 23.52 -4.51
C ARG A 505 7.01 22.13 -3.89
N LEU A 506 5.85 21.50 -3.78
CA LEU A 506 5.72 20.16 -3.22
C LEU A 506 6.51 19.12 -4.03
N LEU A 507 6.63 19.28 -5.34
CA LEU A 507 7.39 18.36 -6.21
C LEU A 507 8.86 18.26 -5.78
N TRP A 508 9.55 19.37 -5.56
CA TRP A 508 10.95 19.32 -5.13
C TRP A 508 11.09 18.93 -3.66
N GLN A 509 10.14 19.26 -2.79
CA GLN A 509 10.14 18.83 -1.39
C GLN A 509 10.02 17.29 -1.28
N LEU A 510 9.21 16.67 -2.13
CA LEU A 510 9.11 15.21 -2.23
C LEU A 510 10.44 14.56 -2.66
N ALA A 511 11.28 15.25 -3.43
CA ALA A 511 12.61 14.75 -3.80
C ALA A 511 13.63 14.91 -2.66
N VAL A 512 13.44 15.89 -1.78
CA VAL A 512 14.25 16.07 -0.56
C VAL A 512 13.88 15.02 0.50
N HIS A 513 12.64 14.56 0.54
CA HIS A 513 12.22 13.50 1.45
C HIS A 513 13.02 12.21 1.20
N PRO A 514 13.62 11.60 2.24
CA PRO A 514 14.59 10.50 2.06
C PRO A 514 13.97 9.21 1.56
N GLY A 515 12.68 8.98 1.78
CA GLY A 515 12.02 7.71 1.45
C GLY A 515 11.59 7.55 -0.01
N PRO A 516 11.41 6.30 -0.47
CA PRO A 516 10.87 6.02 -1.79
C PRO A 516 9.39 6.38 -1.90
N THR A 517 8.66 6.28 -0.79
CA THR A 517 7.27 6.69 -0.65
C THR A 517 7.08 7.64 0.52
N VAL A 518 6.07 8.48 0.46
CA VAL A 518 5.75 9.48 1.48
C VAL A 518 4.30 9.27 1.92
N SER A 519 4.05 9.11 3.21
CA SER A 519 2.69 9.00 3.74
C SER A 519 2.00 10.37 3.74
N TRP A 520 0.66 10.37 3.75
CA TRP A 520 -0.12 11.60 3.86
C TRP A 520 0.30 12.45 5.09
N ALA A 521 0.51 11.79 6.23
CA ALA A 521 0.95 12.47 7.45
C ALA A 521 2.36 13.09 7.29
N ALA A 522 3.28 12.41 6.58
CA ALA A 522 4.61 12.94 6.27
C ALA A 522 4.54 14.13 5.31
N LEU A 523 3.66 14.08 4.29
CA LEU A 523 3.42 15.22 3.39
C LEU A 523 2.98 16.47 4.15
N ARG A 524 2.04 16.31 5.08
CA ARG A 524 1.57 17.41 5.92
C ARG A 524 2.67 17.98 6.81
N ALA A 525 3.61 17.18 7.25
CA ALA A 525 4.74 17.64 8.04
C ALA A 525 5.73 18.49 7.22
N LEU A 526 5.77 18.33 5.88
CA LEU A 526 6.58 19.18 5.02
C LEU A 526 6.04 20.61 4.91
N GLU A 527 4.72 20.80 4.97
CA GLU A 527 4.02 22.10 4.91
C GLU A 527 2.98 22.20 6.05
N PRO A 528 3.43 22.40 7.30
CA PRO A 528 2.54 22.31 8.47
C PRO A 528 1.48 23.42 8.49
N ASP A 529 1.75 24.57 7.88
CA ASP A 529 0.87 25.75 7.94
C ASP A 529 -0.22 25.74 6.85
N ASP A 530 -0.09 24.91 5.80
CA ASP A 530 -1.00 24.89 4.64
C ASP A 530 -1.51 23.50 4.27
N ALA A 531 -2.28 22.88 5.14
CA ALA A 531 -2.83 21.53 4.92
C ALA A 531 -3.78 21.46 3.71
N MET A 532 -4.52 22.53 3.39
CA MET A 532 -5.40 22.56 2.21
C MET A 532 -4.61 22.72 0.92
N GLY A 533 -3.55 23.55 0.93
CA GLY A 533 -2.67 23.69 -0.21
C GLY A 533 -1.93 22.41 -0.55
N VAL A 534 -1.59 21.57 0.43
CA VAL A 534 -0.97 20.24 0.21
C VAL A 534 -1.94 19.30 -0.52
N ILE A 535 -3.25 19.30 -0.19
CA ILE A 535 -4.26 18.48 -0.90
C ILE A 535 -4.31 18.89 -2.36
N ASP A 536 -4.49 20.18 -2.62
CA ASP A 536 -4.57 20.70 -3.98
C ASP A 536 -3.27 20.45 -4.77
N ALA A 537 -2.12 20.57 -4.10
CA ALA A 537 -0.82 20.37 -4.73
C ALA A 537 -0.58 18.90 -5.11
N ILE A 538 -0.91 17.94 -4.23
CA ILE A 538 -0.75 16.51 -4.54
C ILE A 538 -1.71 16.09 -5.64
N ASP A 539 -2.94 16.58 -5.64
CA ASP A 539 -3.91 16.34 -6.69
C ASP A 539 -3.42 16.85 -8.06
N ASP A 540 -2.82 18.05 -8.10
CA ASP A 540 -2.23 18.58 -9.34
C ASP A 540 -1.08 17.69 -9.84
N LEU A 541 -0.19 17.26 -8.94
CA LEU A 541 0.93 16.36 -9.28
C LEU A 541 0.43 15.01 -9.80
N MET A 542 -0.61 14.45 -9.19
CA MET A 542 -1.23 13.20 -9.64
C MET A 542 -1.91 13.38 -11.00
N ARG A 543 -2.67 14.48 -11.20
CA ARG A 543 -3.28 14.80 -12.52
C ARG A 543 -2.25 14.93 -13.63
N MET A 544 -1.04 15.40 -13.31
CA MET A 544 0.08 15.52 -14.27
C MET A 544 0.88 14.23 -14.42
N SER A 545 0.49 13.14 -13.79
CA SER A 545 1.20 11.86 -13.76
C SER A 545 2.68 11.99 -13.31
N LEU A 546 2.97 12.94 -12.42
CA LEU A 546 4.29 13.13 -11.81
C LEU A 546 4.42 12.41 -10.48
N VAL A 547 3.29 12.21 -9.78
CA VAL A 547 3.18 11.44 -8.55
C VAL A 547 2.15 10.34 -8.76
N THR A 548 2.39 9.19 -8.15
CA THR A 548 1.45 8.07 -8.09
C THR A 548 1.12 7.75 -6.64
N GLU A 549 -0.05 7.16 -6.42
CA GLU A 549 -0.50 6.64 -5.12
C GLU A 549 -0.59 5.11 -5.20
N PRO A 550 0.52 4.39 -5.03
CA PRO A 550 0.54 2.93 -5.15
C PRO A 550 -0.26 2.22 -4.06
N VAL A 551 -0.39 2.85 -2.91
CA VAL A 551 -1.20 2.41 -1.76
C VAL A 551 -1.92 3.64 -1.23
N PHE A 552 -3.13 3.48 -0.74
CA PHE A 552 -3.94 4.55 -0.19
C PHE A 552 -3.16 5.41 0.81
N GLU A 553 -3.20 6.73 0.63
CA GLU A 553 -2.46 7.73 1.43
C GLU A 553 -0.92 7.58 1.39
N ARG A 554 -0.37 6.91 0.37
CA ARG A 554 1.08 6.83 0.16
C ARG A 554 1.44 7.24 -1.26
N TYR A 555 2.31 8.19 -1.37
CA TYR A 555 2.69 8.87 -2.62
C TYR A 555 4.11 8.53 -3.01
N SER A 556 4.35 8.38 -4.29
CA SER A 556 5.65 8.04 -4.84
C SER A 556 5.96 8.88 -6.07
N LEU A 557 7.20 9.32 -6.18
CA LEU A 557 7.77 9.86 -7.41
C LEU A 557 8.38 8.72 -8.24
N HIS A 558 8.08 8.71 -9.53
CA HIS A 558 8.85 7.86 -10.45
C HIS A 558 10.33 8.27 -10.46
N ASP A 559 11.26 7.33 -10.59
CA ASP A 559 12.70 7.59 -10.43
C ASP A 559 13.23 8.75 -11.27
N LEU A 560 12.88 8.84 -12.55
CA LEU A 560 13.29 9.96 -13.40
C LEU A 560 12.64 11.28 -13.00
N VAL A 561 11.41 11.26 -12.45
CA VAL A 561 10.77 12.45 -11.90
C VAL A 561 11.47 12.87 -10.61
N ARG A 562 11.88 11.92 -9.76
CA ARG A 562 12.65 12.18 -8.53
C ARG A 562 13.98 12.85 -8.84
N VAL A 563 14.73 12.35 -9.85
CA VAL A 563 15.98 12.98 -10.29
C VAL A 563 15.73 14.40 -10.80
N TYR A 564 14.70 14.62 -11.61
CA TYR A 564 14.34 15.96 -12.10
C TYR A 564 13.95 16.90 -10.95
N ALA A 565 13.14 16.43 -10.02
CA ALA A 565 12.72 17.18 -8.84
C ALA A 565 13.91 17.48 -7.91
N GLY A 566 14.87 16.56 -7.79
CA GLY A 566 16.16 16.77 -7.11
C GLY A 566 17.01 17.87 -7.74
N GLU A 567 17.12 17.90 -9.09
CA GLU A 567 17.76 19.02 -9.78
C GLU A 567 17.03 20.35 -9.55
N THR A 568 15.70 20.31 -9.42
CA THR A 568 14.90 21.49 -9.11
C THR A 568 15.10 21.92 -7.67
N ALA A 569 15.17 20.96 -6.74
CA ALA A 569 15.53 21.22 -5.34
C ALA A 569 16.91 21.86 -5.20
N ALA A 570 17.90 21.41 -5.96
CA ALA A 570 19.26 21.96 -5.93
C ALA A 570 19.35 23.45 -6.34
N ARG A 571 18.31 23.97 -6.99
CA ARG A 571 18.20 25.39 -7.38
C ARG A 571 17.49 26.25 -6.34
N GLN A 572 16.86 25.62 -5.32
CA GLN A 572 16.23 26.32 -4.21
C GLN A 572 17.27 26.79 -3.20
N ASP A 573 16.87 27.71 -2.33
CA ASP A 573 17.70 28.17 -1.24
C ASP A 573 18.15 27.02 -0.34
N GLU A 574 19.40 27.02 0.06
CA GLU A 574 19.99 25.97 0.89
C GLU A 574 19.30 25.88 2.26
N SER A 575 18.93 27.04 2.83
CA SER A 575 18.23 27.11 4.11
C SER A 575 16.82 26.51 4.02
N GLU A 576 16.12 26.75 2.91
CA GLU A 576 14.78 26.16 2.67
C GLU A 576 14.85 24.64 2.51
N ARG A 577 15.84 24.15 1.75
CA ARG A 577 16.06 22.71 1.59
C ARG A 577 16.42 22.03 2.92
N ALA A 578 17.30 22.65 3.71
CA ALA A 578 17.67 22.16 5.03
C ALA A 578 16.47 22.10 5.97
N SER A 579 15.61 23.12 5.96
CA SER A 579 14.38 23.15 6.74
C SER A 579 13.39 22.06 6.34
N VAL A 580 13.23 21.77 5.05
CA VAL A 580 12.39 20.67 4.54
C VAL A 580 12.94 19.32 5.00
N MET A 581 14.25 19.10 4.87
CA MET A 581 14.92 17.89 5.31
C MET A 581 14.76 17.68 6.82
N GLU A 582 14.93 18.73 7.61
CA GLU A 582 14.79 18.67 9.05
C GLU A 582 13.35 18.33 9.47
N ARG A 583 12.34 18.92 8.83
CA ARG A 583 10.93 18.56 9.08
C ARG A 583 10.65 17.09 8.72
N ALA A 584 11.16 16.60 7.58
CA ALA A 584 11.01 15.21 7.19
C ALA A 584 11.65 14.24 8.21
N LEU A 585 12.90 14.52 8.62
CA LEU A 585 13.63 13.70 9.59
C LEU A 585 13.01 13.77 10.98
N SER A 586 12.54 14.94 11.41
CA SER A 586 11.84 15.13 12.68
C SER A 586 10.54 14.34 12.72
N PHE A 587 9.75 14.38 11.64
CA PHE A 587 8.54 13.57 11.51
C PHE A 587 8.84 12.07 11.67
N LEU A 588 9.85 11.58 10.93
CA LEU A 588 10.23 10.17 10.97
C LEU A 588 10.75 9.75 12.35
N LEU A 589 11.59 10.58 12.98
CA LEU A 589 12.16 10.31 14.31
C LEU A 589 11.08 10.22 15.38
N HIS A 590 10.17 11.19 15.46
CA HIS A 590 9.15 11.22 16.51
C HIS A 590 8.12 10.11 16.35
N ASN A 591 7.73 9.77 15.09
CA ASN A 591 6.86 8.64 14.84
C ASN A 591 7.55 7.28 15.09
N ALA A 592 8.81 7.13 14.70
CA ALA A 592 9.61 5.95 15.03
C ALA A 592 9.75 5.78 16.55
N TRP A 593 10.00 6.87 17.28
CA TRP A 593 10.07 6.85 18.74
C TRP A 593 8.75 6.46 19.40
N ALA A 594 7.63 6.99 18.93
CA ALA A 594 6.32 6.62 19.47
C ALA A 594 6.02 5.13 19.28
N ASN A 595 6.42 4.56 18.12
CA ASN A 595 6.26 3.14 17.84
C ASN A 595 7.26 2.26 18.59
N ASP A 596 8.53 2.70 18.77
CA ASP A 596 9.52 1.97 19.57
C ASP A 596 9.07 1.87 21.05
N ARG A 597 8.48 2.93 21.61
CA ARG A 597 7.86 2.88 22.94
C ARG A 597 6.71 1.89 23.05
N GLY A 598 6.01 1.64 21.95
CA GLY A 598 5.00 0.56 21.85
C GLY A 598 5.63 -0.84 21.91
N LEU A 599 6.89 -0.98 21.48
CA LEU A 599 7.64 -2.23 21.52
C LEU A 599 8.45 -2.39 22.83
N ASP A 600 9.04 -1.31 23.31
CA ASP A 600 9.88 -1.26 24.52
C ASP A 600 9.55 -0.02 25.35
N PRO A 601 8.52 -0.08 26.21
CA PRO A 601 8.09 1.05 27.03
C PRO A 601 9.16 1.52 28.06
N GLY A 602 10.12 0.67 28.37
CA GLY A 602 11.20 0.96 29.35
C GLY A 602 12.32 1.82 28.78
N ARG A 603 12.44 1.89 27.46
CA ARG A 603 13.51 2.65 26.81
C ARG A 603 13.36 4.15 26.99
N ARG A 604 14.49 4.82 27.20
CA ARG A 604 14.60 6.28 27.27
C ARG A 604 15.59 6.76 26.22
N LEU A 605 15.19 7.71 25.38
CA LEU A 605 16.04 8.40 24.43
C LEU A 605 15.89 9.91 24.63
N PRO A 606 16.92 10.72 24.41
CA PRO A 606 16.86 12.17 24.58
C PRO A 606 16.18 12.84 23.37
N ILE A 607 14.96 12.38 23.06
CA ILE A 607 14.11 12.94 22.02
C ILE A 607 13.15 13.91 22.70
N GLY A 608 13.22 15.20 22.33
CA GLY A 608 12.32 16.23 22.86
C GLY A 608 10.87 16.04 22.44
N GLU A 609 10.01 16.94 22.91
CA GLU A 609 8.61 16.97 22.48
C GLU A 609 8.52 17.31 20.97
N PRO A 610 7.57 16.70 20.24
CA PRO A 610 7.41 16.95 18.81
C PRO A 610 6.86 18.37 18.56
N GLU A 611 7.65 19.21 17.94
CA GLU A 611 7.22 20.56 17.54
C GLU A 611 6.67 20.53 16.11
N GLY A 612 5.38 20.86 15.93
CA GLY A 612 4.74 20.92 14.61
C GLY A 612 4.57 19.57 13.90
N VAL A 613 4.83 18.45 14.58
CA VAL A 613 4.76 17.11 14.04
C VAL A 613 3.56 16.33 14.62
N GLU A 614 2.72 15.80 13.75
CA GLU A 614 1.64 14.88 14.15
C GLU A 614 2.24 13.50 14.43
N VAL A 615 2.14 13.03 15.68
CA VAL A 615 2.65 11.74 16.11
C VAL A 615 1.51 10.78 16.39
N ALA A 616 1.48 9.67 15.67
CA ALA A 616 0.52 8.59 15.87
C ALA A 616 1.09 7.53 16.82
N SER A 617 0.52 7.43 18.04
CA SER A 617 0.87 6.34 18.95
C SER A 617 0.22 5.03 18.52
N PRO A 618 0.94 3.91 18.50
CA PRO A 618 0.38 2.61 18.17
C PRO A 618 -0.62 2.16 19.25
N ALA A 619 -1.68 1.46 18.86
CA ALA A 619 -2.65 0.91 19.79
C ALA A 619 -2.14 -0.39 20.44
N SER A 620 -1.21 -1.08 19.80
CA SER A 620 -0.61 -2.34 20.26
C SER A 620 0.81 -2.51 19.74
N ALA A 621 1.55 -3.46 20.32
CA ALA A 621 2.86 -3.84 19.79
C ALA A 621 2.79 -4.40 18.34
N ALA A 622 1.70 -5.04 17.96
CA ALA A 622 1.48 -5.52 16.60
C ALA A 622 1.32 -4.36 15.60
N ASP A 623 0.58 -3.30 15.99
CA ASP A 623 0.45 -2.09 15.18
C ASP A 623 1.81 -1.40 15.01
N ALA A 624 2.61 -1.34 16.08
CA ALA A 624 3.96 -0.80 16.01
C ALA A 624 4.87 -1.59 15.05
N MET A 625 4.84 -2.93 15.11
CA MET A 625 5.59 -3.78 14.17
C MET A 625 5.15 -3.53 12.74
N SER A 626 3.84 -3.49 12.45
CA SER A 626 3.29 -3.23 11.12
C SER A 626 3.67 -1.85 10.59
N TRP A 627 3.68 -0.83 11.45
CA TRP A 627 4.13 0.50 11.08
C TRP A 627 5.61 0.51 10.68
N PHE A 628 6.48 -0.13 11.48
CA PHE A 628 7.89 -0.25 11.14
C PHE A 628 8.11 -1.02 9.83
N GLU A 629 7.40 -2.11 9.59
CA GLU A 629 7.48 -2.85 8.32
C GLU A 629 7.13 -1.96 7.13
N THR A 630 6.09 -1.14 7.25
CA THR A 630 5.64 -0.23 6.21
C THR A 630 6.64 0.90 5.96
N GLU A 631 7.23 1.48 7.01
CA GLU A 631 8.13 2.63 6.92
C GLU A 631 9.62 2.23 6.86
N TYR A 632 9.94 0.94 6.90
CA TYR A 632 11.32 0.46 7.03
C TYR A 632 12.26 1.00 5.96
N SER A 633 11.87 0.96 4.71
CA SER A 633 12.65 1.49 3.59
C SER A 633 12.88 3.00 3.69
N THR A 634 11.87 3.74 4.15
CA THR A 634 11.95 5.19 4.38
C THR A 634 12.89 5.50 5.54
N LEU A 635 12.77 4.78 6.67
CA LEU A 635 13.61 4.99 7.85
C LEU A 635 15.08 4.63 7.58
N THR A 636 15.34 3.54 6.85
CA THR A 636 16.69 3.16 6.42
C THR A 636 17.30 4.23 5.51
N ALA A 637 16.53 4.76 4.57
CA ALA A 637 16.97 5.85 3.72
C ALA A 637 17.21 7.14 4.52
N ALA A 638 16.39 7.40 5.55
CA ALA A 638 16.55 8.56 6.44
C ALA A 638 17.84 8.51 7.26
N VAL A 639 18.21 7.33 7.79
CA VAL A 639 19.50 7.14 8.50
C VAL A 639 20.68 7.48 7.59
N ARG A 640 20.67 6.94 6.37
CA ARG A 640 21.72 7.20 5.40
C ARG A 640 21.78 8.69 5.00
N CYS A 641 20.63 9.27 4.67
CA CYS A 641 20.51 10.66 4.28
C CYS A 641 20.99 11.61 5.39
N ALA A 642 20.61 11.36 6.64
CA ALA A 642 21.10 12.15 7.78
C ALA A 642 22.63 12.09 7.90
N GLY A 643 23.23 10.91 7.73
CA GLY A 643 24.68 10.74 7.76
C GLY A 643 25.40 11.47 6.62
N GLU A 644 24.88 11.40 5.39
CA GLU A 644 25.42 12.08 4.21
C GLU A 644 25.39 13.62 4.35
N HIS A 645 24.40 14.15 5.07
CA HIS A 645 24.26 15.60 5.30
C HIS A 645 24.86 16.10 6.64
N GLY A 646 25.52 15.20 7.40
CA GLY A 646 26.16 15.56 8.67
C GLY A 646 25.16 15.94 9.78
N LEU A 647 23.93 15.44 9.70
CA LEU A 647 22.89 15.67 10.69
C LEU A 647 23.01 14.63 11.83
N ASP A 648 24.07 14.78 12.64
CA ASP A 648 24.51 13.80 13.63
C ASP A 648 23.40 13.39 14.59
N ARG A 649 22.56 14.33 15.05
CA ARG A 649 21.40 14.05 15.91
C ARG A 649 20.48 12.96 15.32
N TYR A 650 20.09 13.09 14.06
CA TYR A 650 19.22 12.12 13.41
C TYR A 650 19.96 10.83 13.05
N THR A 651 21.25 10.94 12.69
CA THR A 651 22.10 9.80 12.34
C THR A 651 22.23 8.82 13.50
N TRP A 652 22.27 9.27 14.77
CA TRP A 652 22.36 8.35 15.89
C TRP A 652 21.00 8.02 16.52
N LEU A 653 20.02 8.95 16.54
CA LEU A 653 18.73 8.69 17.19
C LEU A 653 17.83 7.77 16.38
N LEU A 654 17.75 7.91 15.04
CA LEU A 654 16.92 7.05 14.19
C LEU A 654 17.25 5.56 14.34
N PRO A 655 18.53 5.11 14.24
CA PRO A 655 18.89 3.72 14.51
C PRO A 655 18.47 3.23 15.89
N MET A 656 18.56 4.10 16.89
CA MET A 656 18.17 3.75 18.26
C MET A 656 16.67 3.49 18.40
N THR A 657 15.82 4.13 17.58
CA THR A 657 14.38 3.82 17.53
C THR A 657 14.04 2.59 16.69
N LEU A 658 14.95 2.16 15.81
CA LEU A 658 14.75 1.02 14.93
C LEU A 658 15.18 -0.32 15.56
N VAL A 659 16.09 -0.30 16.50
CA VAL A 659 16.82 -1.48 16.96
C VAL A 659 15.91 -2.57 17.54
N THR A 660 14.86 -2.20 18.28
CA THR A 660 13.90 -3.19 18.85
C THR A 660 13.15 -3.94 17.75
N PHE A 661 12.65 -3.18 16.76
CA PHE A 661 12.00 -3.77 15.59
C PHE A 661 12.96 -4.68 14.82
N GLN A 662 14.18 -4.22 14.55
CA GLN A 662 15.18 -4.99 13.80
C GLN A 662 15.55 -6.30 14.50
N TRP A 663 15.68 -6.28 15.83
CA TRP A 663 15.93 -7.51 16.60
C TRP A 663 14.76 -8.48 16.55
N ARG A 664 13.53 -7.97 16.71
CA ARG A 664 12.31 -8.80 16.66
C ARG A 664 12.04 -9.39 15.29
N SER A 665 12.42 -8.69 14.23
CA SER A 665 12.27 -9.12 12.83
C SER A 665 13.49 -9.88 12.27
N GLY A 666 14.51 -10.13 13.09
CA GLY A 666 15.73 -10.86 12.68
C GLY A 666 16.68 -10.07 11.77
N ARG A 667 16.49 -8.75 11.63
CA ARG A 667 17.29 -7.85 10.76
C ARG A 667 18.58 -7.38 11.44
N HIS A 668 19.35 -8.33 12.00
CA HIS A 668 20.55 -8.01 12.79
C HIS A 668 21.69 -7.40 11.98
N LEU A 669 21.82 -7.71 10.69
CA LEU A 669 22.84 -7.12 9.83
C LEU A 669 22.54 -5.63 9.57
N ASP A 670 21.28 -5.30 9.23
CA ASP A 670 20.88 -3.90 9.06
C ASP A 670 21.06 -3.12 10.37
N ALA A 671 20.72 -3.73 11.52
CA ALA A 671 20.92 -3.12 12.83
C ALA A 671 22.41 -2.84 13.10
N LEU A 672 23.30 -3.75 12.70
CA LEU A 672 24.74 -3.56 12.86
C LEU A 672 25.25 -2.37 12.05
N ASP A 673 24.84 -2.29 10.78
CA ASP A 673 25.24 -1.20 9.90
C ASP A 673 24.73 0.15 10.41
N HIS A 674 23.46 0.21 10.78
CA HIS A 674 22.84 1.43 11.30
C HIS A 674 23.46 1.88 12.63
N LEU A 675 23.65 0.95 13.58
CA LEU A 675 24.22 1.28 14.89
C LEU A 675 25.72 1.64 14.80
N THR A 676 26.45 1.12 13.81
CA THR A 676 27.84 1.51 13.57
C THR A 676 27.91 2.97 13.12
N CYS A 677 27.02 3.39 12.21
CA CYS A 677 26.89 4.80 11.82
C CYS A 677 26.43 5.65 13.02
N ALA A 678 25.50 5.14 13.82
CA ALA A 678 24.99 5.83 15.00
C ALA A 678 26.09 6.06 16.05
N LEU A 679 26.97 5.09 16.28
CA LEU A 679 28.10 5.24 17.23
C LEU A 679 29.01 6.39 16.82
N ALA A 680 29.42 6.42 15.56
CA ALA A 680 30.29 7.48 15.05
C ALA A 680 29.65 8.88 15.17
N ALA A 681 28.34 9.00 14.95
CA ALA A 681 27.60 10.26 15.12
C ALA A 681 27.42 10.61 16.61
N ALA A 682 27.07 9.62 17.45
CA ALA A 682 26.90 9.82 18.89
C ALA A 682 28.20 10.26 19.58
N GLU A 683 29.36 9.72 19.17
CA GLU A 683 30.66 10.14 19.68
C GLU A 683 30.97 11.62 19.40
N ARG A 684 30.35 12.24 18.37
CA ARG A 684 30.54 13.66 18.05
C ARG A 684 29.57 14.58 18.81
N GLU A 685 28.33 14.12 19.03
CA GLU A 685 27.26 15.04 19.49
C GLU A 685 26.57 14.60 20.80
N ALA A 686 26.46 13.27 21.03
CA ALA A 686 25.65 12.77 22.11
C ALA A 686 26.33 12.85 23.48
N ALA A 687 25.54 12.82 24.55
CA ALA A 687 26.07 12.70 25.89
C ALA A 687 26.78 11.33 26.08
N PRO A 688 27.82 11.24 26.91
CA PRO A 688 28.56 10.00 27.14
C PRO A 688 27.68 8.80 27.56
N ALA A 689 26.61 9.07 28.32
CA ALA A 689 25.64 8.03 28.70
C ALA A 689 24.90 7.45 27.48
N ASP A 690 24.61 8.28 26.48
CA ASP A 690 23.97 7.85 25.22
C ASP A 690 24.95 7.07 24.34
N VAL A 691 26.22 7.50 24.27
CA VAL A 691 27.29 6.74 23.60
C VAL A 691 27.41 5.33 24.21
N ALA A 692 27.40 5.24 25.55
CA ALA A 692 27.41 3.96 26.24
C ALA A 692 26.17 3.12 25.94
N MET A 693 25.02 3.76 25.72
CA MET A 693 23.78 3.09 25.30
C MET A 693 23.93 2.51 23.88
N VAL A 694 24.48 3.26 22.92
CA VAL A 694 24.74 2.77 21.57
C VAL A 694 25.66 1.53 21.60
N HIS A 695 26.73 1.56 22.40
CA HIS A 695 27.59 0.38 22.59
C HIS A 695 26.83 -0.84 23.12
N ARG A 696 25.88 -0.65 24.07
CA ARG A 696 25.03 -1.76 24.57
C ARG A 696 24.12 -2.31 23.47
N MET A 697 23.56 -1.45 22.59
CA MET A 697 22.73 -1.92 21.47
C MET A 697 23.56 -2.67 20.42
N LEU A 698 24.77 -2.20 20.12
CA LEU A 698 25.74 -2.91 19.27
C LEU A 698 26.06 -4.30 19.86
N ALA A 699 26.29 -4.38 21.15
CA ALA A 699 26.55 -5.66 21.82
C ALA A 699 25.37 -6.63 21.69
N GLY A 700 24.12 -6.15 21.86
CA GLY A 700 22.91 -6.94 21.65
C GLY A 700 22.78 -7.43 20.21
N THR A 701 23.11 -6.58 19.25
CA THR A 701 23.11 -6.92 17.83
C THR A 701 24.16 -7.97 17.48
N HIS A 702 25.41 -7.80 17.98
CA HIS A 702 26.47 -8.80 17.80
C HIS A 702 26.11 -10.13 18.43
N ARG A 703 25.48 -10.13 19.61
CA ARG A 703 24.94 -11.36 20.24
C ARG A 703 23.93 -12.05 19.34
N GLY A 704 22.98 -11.29 18.75
CA GLY A 704 22.00 -11.83 17.80
C GLY A 704 22.62 -12.46 16.55
N LEU A 705 23.81 -11.97 16.15
CA LEU A 705 24.63 -12.53 15.05
C LEU A 705 25.55 -13.69 15.51
N GLY A 706 25.55 -14.06 16.79
CA GLY A 706 26.47 -15.08 17.33
C GLY A 706 27.91 -14.59 17.58
N ASN A 707 28.19 -13.30 17.37
CA ASN A 707 29.53 -12.71 17.50
C ASN A 707 29.84 -12.32 18.95
N LEU A 708 29.84 -13.29 19.88
CA LEU A 708 29.99 -13.05 21.32
C LEU A 708 31.23 -12.25 21.69
N THR A 709 32.36 -12.53 21.05
CA THR A 709 33.62 -11.81 21.30
C THR A 709 33.49 -10.31 21.03
N GLN A 710 32.85 -9.94 19.94
CA GLN A 710 32.63 -8.53 19.60
C GLN A 710 31.59 -7.90 20.53
N ALA A 711 30.53 -8.63 20.87
CA ALA A 711 29.52 -8.16 21.82
C ALA A 711 30.15 -7.80 23.18
N MET A 712 31.07 -8.67 23.69
CA MET A 712 31.79 -8.40 24.93
C MET A 712 32.78 -7.21 24.82
N ARG A 713 33.38 -6.97 23.65
CA ARG A 713 34.20 -5.75 23.42
C ARG A 713 33.36 -4.48 23.52
N GLU A 714 32.21 -4.47 22.88
CA GLU A 714 31.31 -3.34 22.92
C GLU A 714 30.82 -3.03 24.34
N LEU A 715 30.48 -4.06 25.13
CA LEU A 715 30.08 -3.89 26.53
C LEU A 715 31.21 -3.37 27.40
N ARG A 716 32.47 -3.85 27.21
CA ARG A 716 33.62 -3.29 27.89
C ARG A 716 33.83 -1.81 27.54
N SER A 717 33.55 -1.43 26.28
CA SER A 717 33.57 -0.01 25.89
C SER A 717 32.50 0.78 26.60
N ALA A 718 31.26 0.25 26.64
CA ALA A 718 30.16 0.88 27.38
C ALA A 718 30.50 1.11 28.86
N VAL A 719 31.09 0.07 29.53
CA VAL A 719 31.55 0.20 30.93
C VAL A 719 32.58 1.32 31.07
N ARG A 720 33.62 1.35 30.21
CA ARG A 720 34.65 2.38 30.25
C ARG A 720 34.13 3.79 30.08
N VAL A 721 33.23 3.97 29.10
CA VAL A 721 32.61 5.28 28.82
C VAL A 721 31.79 5.73 30.02
N SER A 722 30.93 4.86 30.56
CA SER A 722 30.07 5.17 31.71
C SER A 722 30.88 5.49 32.96
N GLU A 723 31.95 4.68 33.25
CA GLU A 723 32.82 4.90 34.43
C GLU A 723 33.60 6.22 34.35
N LYS A 724 34.17 6.51 33.17
CA LYS A 724 34.89 7.76 32.92
C LYS A 724 34.04 8.99 33.19
N ASN A 725 32.73 8.88 32.97
CA ASN A 725 31.76 9.99 33.07
C ASN A 725 30.85 9.88 34.33
N ALA A 726 31.23 9.02 35.29
CA ALA A 726 30.48 8.81 36.52
C ALA A 726 28.99 8.38 36.32
N ASP A 727 28.66 7.77 35.17
CA ASP A 727 27.35 7.20 34.89
C ASP A 727 27.25 5.80 35.56
N ILE A 728 26.89 5.79 36.84
CA ILE A 728 26.77 4.57 37.63
C ILE A 728 25.74 3.62 37.05
N GLN A 729 24.61 4.13 36.57
CA GLN A 729 23.53 3.33 36.00
C GLN A 729 23.95 2.65 34.69
N GLY A 730 24.52 3.40 33.75
CA GLY A 730 25.01 2.86 32.48
C GLY A 730 26.10 1.80 32.68
N ALA A 731 27.01 2.04 33.61
CA ALA A 731 28.06 1.05 33.98
C ALA A 731 27.46 -0.23 34.57
N ALA A 732 26.47 -0.10 35.46
CA ALA A 732 25.79 -1.26 36.06
C ALA A 732 25.03 -2.09 35.01
N LEU A 733 24.28 -1.46 34.13
CA LEU A 733 23.58 -2.13 33.02
C LEU A 733 24.55 -2.83 32.08
N ALA A 734 25.63 -2.15 31.67
CA ALA A 734 26.62 -2.74 30.78
C ALA A 734 27.33 -3.95 31.41
N ARG A 735 27.71 -3.86 32.72
CA ARG A 735 28.29 -4.96 33.48
C ARG A 735 27.34 -6.13 33.63
N HIS A 736 26.06 -5.89 33.89
CA HIS A 736 25.04 -6.94 33.97
C HIS A 736 24.95 -7.71 32.63
N ILE A 737 24.84 -7.02 31.51
CA ILE A 737 24.76 -7.65 30.18
C ILE A 737 26.07 -8.38 29.85
N LEU A 738 27.24 -7.82 30.23
CA LEU A 738 28.54 -8.46 30.05
C LEU A 738 28.61 -9.76 30.86
N GLY A 739 28.12 -9.78 32.09
CA GLY A 739 28.02 -10.98 32.94
C GLY A 739 27.15 -12.06 32.27
N VAL A 740 26.04 -11.69 31.64
CA VAL A 740 25.22 -12.65 30.88
C VAL A 740 25.99 -13.27 29.72
N LEU A 741 26.75 -12.49 28.95
CA LEU A 741 27.52 -13.00 27.80
C LEU A 741 28.73 -13.84 28.25
N LEU A 742 29.40 -13.45 29.34
CA LEU A 742 30.47 -14.22 29.93
C LEU A 742 29.97 -15.60 30.38
N ARG A 743 28.80 -15.63 31.01
CA ARG A 743 28.19 -16.90 31.43
C ARG A 743 27.81 -17.77 30.22
N GLU A 744 27.27 -17.19 29.16
CA GLU A 744 26.97 -17.88 27.90
C GLU A 744 28.23 -18.44 27.22
N SER A 745 29.37 -17.79 27.39
CA SER A 745 30.66 -18.25 26.87
C SER A 745 31.38 -19.24 27.81
N GLY A 746 30.80 -19.63 28.97
CA GLY A 746 31.35 -20.54 29.92
C GLY A 746 32.32 -19.90 30.96
N ALA A 747 32.48 -18.56 30.92
CA ALA A 747 33.36 -17.84 31.86
C ALA A 747 32.60 -17.43 33.14
N SER A 748 32.03 -18.40 33.86
CA SER A 748 31.09 -18.17 34.96
C SER A 748 31.70 -17.43 36.16
N ASP A 749 32.97 -17.61 36.47
CA ASP A 749 33.63 -16.85 37.55
C ASP A 749 33.78 -15.37 37.20
N GLU A 750 34.17 -15.03 35.93
CA GLU A 750 34.23 -13.65 35.49
C GLU A 750 32.83 -13.03 35.46
N ALA A 751 31.81 -13.80 35.06
CA ALA A 751 30.43 -13.38 35.08
C ALA A 751 29.95 -12.98 36.47
N LEU A 752 30.27 -13.79 37.48
CA LEU A 752 29.96 -13.50 38.90
C LEU A 752 30.58 -12.17 39.36
N MET A 753 31.82 -11.87 38.96
CA MET A 753 32.46 -10.58 39.27
C MET A 753 31.69 -9.41 38.68
N GLN A 754 31.24 -9.54 37.41
CA GLN A 754 30.47 -8.48 36.75
C GLN A 754 29.11 -8.31 37.38
N PHE A 755 28.38 -9.38 37.66
CA PHE A 755 27.09 -9.32 38.32
C PHE A 755 27.16 -8.74 39.74
N THR A 756 28.19 -9.09 40.52
CA THR A 756 28.39 -8.54 41.87
C THR A 756 28.69 -7.05 41.83
N ALA A 757 29.52 -6.61 40.89
CA ALA A 757 29.78 -5.18 40.69
C ALA A 757 28.52 -4.42 40.23
N ALA A 758 27.69 -5.03 39.36
CA ALA A 758 26.43 -4.45 38.94
C ALA A 758 25.44 -4.36 40.12
N LEU A 759 25.34 -5.42 40.95
CA LEU A 759 24.47 -5.43 42.13
C LEU A 759 24.83 -4.30 43.10
N SER A 760 26.10 -4.15 43.43
CA SER A 760 26.55 -3.05 44.29
C SER A 760 26.21 -1.65 43.73
N ALA A 761 26.31 -1.49 42.42
CA ALA A 761 25.91 -0.23 41.77
C ALA A 761 24.37 0.00 41.83
N PHE A 762 23.58 -1.01 41.56
CA PHE A 762 22.12 -0.93 41.67
C PHE A 762 21.61 -0.74 43.10
N GLU A 763 22.29 -1.32 44.10
CA GLU A 763 22.04 -1.06 45.54
C GLU A 763 22.25 0.42 45.87
N ARG A 764 23.36 1.00 45.41
CA ARG A 764 23.66 2.45 45.61
C ARG A 764 22.64 3.36 44.92
N LEU A 765 22.07 2.94 43.78
CA LEU A 765 21.07 3.68 43.05
C LEU A 765 19.66 3.48 43.65
N GLY A 766 19.47 2.51 44.54
CA GLY A 766 18.12 2.13 45.00
C GLY A 766 17.24 1.57 43.90
N ASP A 767 17.83 0.90 42.92
CA ASP A 767 17.12 0.32 41.76
C ASP A 767 16.77 -1.16 42.03
N PRO A 768 15.53 -1.46 42.47
CA PRO A 768 15.14 -2.85 42.79
C PRO A 768 15.08 -3.75 41.54
N LEU A 769 14.80 -3.19 40.36
CA LEU A 769 14.78 -3.97 39.10
C LEU A 769 16.18 -4.42 38.75
N GLY A 770 17.14 -3.51 38.76
CA GLY A 770 18.55 -3.82 38.51
C GLY A 770 19.12 -4.78 39.55
N GLN A 771 18.78 -4.59 40.83
CA GLN A 771 19.19 -5.52 41.91
C GLN A 771 18.63 -6.93 41.66
N GLY A 772 17.33 -7.06 41.35
CA GLY A 772 16.70 -8.33 41.05
C GLY A 772 17.36 -9.05 39.87
N ALA A 773 17.61 -8.29 38.78
CA ALA A 773 18.28 -8.85 37.60
C ALA A 773 19.71 -9.32 37.90
N ALA A 774 20.51 -8.53 38.65
CA ALA A 774 21.87 -8.87 39.02
C ALA A 774 21.92 -10.10 39.96
N LEU A 775 21.03 -10.17 40.96
CA LEU A 775 20.89 -11.33 41.84
C LEU A 775 20.53 -12.60 41.08
N ASN A 776 19.59 -12.52 40.11
CA ASN A 776 19.27 -13.66 39.26
C ASN A 776 20.46 -14.07 38.38
N GLY A 777 21.25 -13.08 37.90
CA GLY A 777 22.53 -13.35 37.20
C GLY A 777 23.54 -14.08 38.07
N ILE A 778 23.71 -13.64 39.32
CA ILE A 778 24.60 -14.30 40.32
C ILE A 778 24.10 -15.73 40.58
N GLY A 779 22.81 -15.91 40.86
CA GLY A 779 22.21 -17.23 41.07
C GLY A 779 22.42 -18.18 39.89
N SER A 780 22.24 -17.69 38.68
CA SER A 780 22.53 -18.50 37.47
C SER A 780 24.02 -18.81 37.29
N GLY A 781 24.92 -17.88 37.64
CA GLY A 781 26.35 -18.09 37.61
C GLY A 781 26.78 -19.17 38.61
N HIS A 782 26.25 -19.17 39.82
CA HIS A 782 26.46 -20.23 40.82
C HIS A 782 25.91 -21.57 40.32
N TYR A 783 24.73 -21.60 39.69
CA TYR A 783 24.19 -22.81 39.06
C TYR A 783 25.19 -23.43 38.06
N ASP A 784 25.74 -22.61 37.15
CA ASP A 784 26.66 -23.08 36.13
C ASP A 784 28.01 -23.62 36.75
N LEU A 785 28.36 -23.17 37.96
CA LEU A 785 29.51 -23.66 38.73
C LEU A 785 29.17 -24.84 39.66
N GLY A 786 27.94 -25.36 39.64
CA GLY A 786 27.52 -26.47 40.52
C GLY A 786 27.27 -26.07 41.98
N ARG A 787 27.24 -24.75 42.29
CA ARG A 787 27.01 -24.21 43.63
C ARG A 787 25.51 -23.94 43.82
N TYR A 788 24.72 -25.01 43.95
CA TYR A 788 23.27 -24.92 43.87
C TYR A 788 22.62 -24.21 45.06
N ASP A 789 23.20 -24.35 46.28
CA ASP A 789 22.65 -23.71 47.48
C ASP A 789 22.79 -22.19 47.43
N GLU A 790 23.97 -21.69 47.06
CA GLU A 790 24.22 -20.27 46.87
C GLU A 790 23.37 -19.73 45.73
N GLY A 791 23.26 -20.51 44.66
CA GLY A 791 22.40 -20.15 43.51
C GLY A 791 20.93 -19.97 43.89
N LEU A 792 20.42 -20.90 44.71
CA LEU A 792 19.05 -20.86 45.24
C LEU A 792 18.78 -19.60 46.08
N GLU A 793 19.71 -19.30 47.02
CA GLU A 793 19.59 -18.11 47.88
C GLU A 793 19.46 -16.81 47.07
N HIS A 794 20.39 -16.62 46.13
CA HIS A 794 20.39 -15.41 45.29
C HIS A 794 19.14 -15.29 44.40
N CYS A 795 18.70 -16.38 43.79
CA CYS A 795 17.46 -16.35 42.98
C CYS A 795 16.21 -16.13 43.83
N LEU A 796 16.12 -16.65 45.05
CA LEU A 796 15.00 -16.34 45.97
C LEU A 796 15.00 -14.87 46.36
N ARG A 797 16.16 -14.29 46.70
CA ARG A 797 16.29 -12.85 46.98
C ARG A 797 15.85 -12.01 45.77
N SER A 798 16.26 -12.41 44.55
CA SER A 798 15.81 -11.77 43.31
C SER A 798 14.31 -11.80 43.21
N LEU A 799 13.67 -12.96 43.39
CA LEU A 799 12.22 -13.10 43.27
C LEU A 799 11.46 -12.20 44.27
N VAL A 800 11.90 -12.19 45.56
CA VAL A 800 11.31 -11.35 46.59
C VAL A 800 11.36 -9.86 46.24
N LEU A 801 12.50 -9.38 45.74
CA LEU A 801 12.63 -7.99 45.29
C LEU A 801 11.71 -7.68 44.11
N LEU A 802 11.64 -8.58 43.14
CA LEU A 802 10.84 -8.36 41.93
C LEU A 802 9.32 -8.53 42.15
N GLU A 803 8.89 -9.29 43.18
CA GLU A 803 7.47 -9.40 43.57
C GLU A 803 6.89 -8.07 44.00
N GLY A 804 7.72 -7.15 44.52
CA GLY A 804 7.34 -5.77 44.87
C GLY A 804 7.30 -4.79 43.66
N THR A 805 7.51 -5.30 42.46
CA THR A 805 7.57 -4.48 41.25
C THR A 805 6.61 -4.97 40.16
N ASP A 806 6.39 -4.16 39.11
CA ASP A 806 5.59 -4.54 37.94
C ASP A 806 6.41 -5.33 36.89
N ASP A 807 7.66 -5.72 37.19
CA ASP A 807 8.52 -6.44 36.25
C ASP A 807 8.15 -7.92 36.16
N LEU A 808 7.12 -8.21 35.36
CA LEU A 808 6.71 -9.59 35.06
C LEU A 808 7.80 -10.42 34.35
N ASN A 809 8.62 -9.77 33.53
CA ASN A 809 9.69 -10.45 32.80
C ASN A 809 10.84 -10.88 33.72
N GLY A 810 11.31 -9.99 34.58
CA GLY A 810 12.31 -10.30 35.60
C GLY A 810 11.86 -11.42 36.54
N ARG A 811 10.60 -11.36 36.98
CA ARG A 811 9.97 -12.41 37.82
C ARG A 811 9.93 -13.76 37.10
N ALA A 812 9.60 -13.78 35.81
CA ALA A 812 9.60 -15.01 35.01
C ALA A 812 11.00 -15.59 34.87
N HIS A 813 12.02 -14.74 34.70
CA HIS A 813 13.42 -15.16 34.65
C HIS A 813 13.90 -15.73 35.99
N ALA A 814 13.59 -15.10 37.11
CA ALA A 814 13.98 -15.59 38.43
C ALA A 814 13.35 -16.97 38.74
N LEU A 815 12.03 -17.11 38.42
CA LEU A 815 11.32 -18.39 38.57
C LEU A 815 11.91 -19.47 37.64
N PHE A 816 12.26 -19.15 36.41
CA PHE A 816 12.90 -20.09 35.51
C PHE A 816 14.26 -20.55 36.02
N SER A 817 15.08 -19.63 36.55
CA SER A 817 16.38 -19.97 37.14
C SER A 817 16.21 -20.82 38.40
N LEU A 818 15.23 -20.49 39.26
CA LEU A 818 14.88 -21.30 40.44
C LEU A 818 14.50 -22.73 40.06
N GLY A 819 13.64 -22.90 39.06
CA GLY A 819 13.26 -24.22 38.55
C GLY A 819 14.47 -25.06 38.11
N ARG A 820 15.42 -24.47 37.37
CA ARG A 820 16.66 -25.15 36.96
C ARG A 820 17.52 -25.57 38.13
N ILE A 821 17.69 -24.71 39.12
CA ILE A 821 18.47 -25.00 40.32
C ILE A 821 17.82 -26.13 41.12
N ARG A 822 16.49 -26.09 41.25
CA ARG A 822 15.73 -27.12 41.97
C ARG A 822 15.77 -28.48 41.29
N VAL A 823 15.72 -28.53 39.97
CA VAL A 823 15.98 -29.79 39.20
C VAL A 823 17.35 -30.34 39.56
N ALA A 824 18.40 -29.53 39.56
CA ALA A 824 19.77 -29.96 39.90
C ALA A 824 19.91 -30.42 41.34
N ARG A 825 19.03 -29.99 42.26
CA ARG A 825 18.94 -30.43 43.65
C ARG A 825 18.03 -31.63 43.85
N GLY A 826 17.34 -32.12 42.81
CA GLY A 826 16.37 -33.23 42.93
C GLY A 826 15.01 -32.79 43.48
N GLU A 827 14.72 -31.51 43.56
CA GLU A 827 13.45 -30.95 44.07
C GLU A 827 12.43 -30.78 42.92
N HIS A 828 12.08 -31.87 42.24
CA HIS A 828 11.38 -31.89 40.95
C HIS A 828 9.98 -31.29 41.01
N ASP A 829 9.17 -31.54 42.05
CA ASP A 829 7.84 -30.96 42.21
C ASP A 829 7.89 -29.43 42.41
N ALA A 830 8.83 -28.96 43.21
CA ALA A 830 9.04 -27.54 43.43
C ALA A 830 9.53 -26.84 42.13
N ALA A 831 10.41 -27.51 41.38
CA ALA A 831 10.86 -27.05 40.08
C ALA A 831 9.71 -26.93 39.06
N ALA A 832 8.87 -27.95 38.99
CA ALA A 832 7.66 -27.92 38.12
C ALA A 832 6.72 -26.77 38.45
N SER A 833 6.51 -26.50 39.76
CA SER A 833 5.73 -25.33 40.19
C SER A 833 6.33 -24.00 39.73
N ASP A 834 7.65 -23.83 39.87
CA ASP A 834 8.32 -22.60 39.45
C ASP A 834 8.29 -22.41 37.92
N PHE A 835 8.53 -23.48 37.16
CA PHE A 835 8.42 -23.43 35.70
C PHE A 835 6.99 -23.11 35.25
N GLU A 836 5.95 -23.67 35.91
CA GLU A 836 4.59 -23.35 35.58
C GLU A 836 4.23 -21.87 35.86
N ARG A 837 4.75 -21.31 36.97
CA ARG A 837 4.61 -19.88 37.29
C ARG A 837 5.33 -19.01 36.23
N ALA A 838 6.56 -19.37 35.88
CA ALA A 838 7.36 -18.69 34.86
C ALA A 838 6.63 -18.70 33.49
N ARG A 839 6.12 -19.88 33.09
CA ARG A 839 5.37 -20.07 31.85
C ARG A 839 4.16 -19.15 31.75
N ARG A 840 3.36 -19.05 32.84
CA ARG A 840 2.18 -18.16 32.88
C ARG A 840 2.57 -16.71 32.66
N LEU A 841 3.67 -16.26 33.23
CA LEU A 841 4.18 -14.91 33.05
C LEU A 841 4.68 -14.67 31.61
N TYR A 842 5.45 -15.60 31.04
CA TYR A 842 5.89 -15.46 29.65
C TYR A 842 4.72 -15.46 28.66
N ARG A 843 3.67 -16.25 28.93
CA ARG A 843 2.45 -16.25 28.13
C ARG A 843 1.71 -14.91 28.21
N SER A 844 1.60 -14.31 29.41
CA SER A 844 0.97 -12.98 29.55
C SER A 844 1.76 -11.88 28.84
N LEU A 845 3.06 -12.07 28.66
CA LEU A 845 3.96 -11.16 27.93
C LEU A 845 4.03 -11.45 26.42
N ALA A 846 3.34 -12.47 25.93
CA ALA A 846 3.40 -12.96 24.55
C ALA A 846 4.83 -13.37 24.11
N TYR A 847 5.66 -13.85 25.02
CA TYR A 847 7.03 -14.34 24.77
C TYR A 847 7.03 -15.82 24.40
N GLY A 848 6.50 -16.16 23.22
CA GLY A 848 6.26 -17.53 22.77
C GLY A 848 7.50 -18.44 22.82
N SER A 849 8.67 -17.95 22.38
CA SER A 849 9.92 -18.72 22.41
C SER A 849 10.37 -19.06 23.85
N ARG A 850 10.20 -18.13 24.79
CA ARG A 850 10.50 -18.34 26.20
C ARG A 850 9.47 -19.24 26.89
N GLU A 851 8.19 -19.07 26.54
CA GLU A 851 7.12 -19.97 27.00
C GLU A 851 7.40 -21.40 26.55
N ALA A 852 7.75 -21.61 25.29
CA ALA A 852 8.06 -22.93 24.75
C ALA A 852 9.27 -23.56 25.43
N ARG A 853 10.39 -22.83 25.62
CA ARG A 853 11.57 -23.30 26.37
C ARG A 853 11.20 -23.67 27.79
N THR A 854 10.35 -22.88 28.45
CA THR A 854 9.93 -23.17 29.83
C THR A 854 9.06 -24.42 29.90
N LEU A 855 8.18 -24.65 28.92
CA LEU A 855 7.40 -25.89 28.82
C LEU A 855 8.25 -27.12 28.66
N VAL A 856 9.35 -27.05 27.93
CA VAL A 856 10.33 -28.15 27.83
C VAL A 856 10.95 -28.50 29.19
N HIS A 857 11.47 -27.49 29.91
CA HIS A 857 12.04 -27.73 31.24
C HIS A 857 10.98 -28.17 32.26
N LEU A 858 9.74 -27.71 32.12
CA LEU A 858 8.62 -28.20 32.92
C LEU A 858 8.35 -29.67 32.65
N ALA A 859 8.32 -30.08 31.38
CA ALA A 859 8.12 -31.49 31.02
C ALA A 859 9.25 -32.39 31.57
N GLU A 860 10.52 -31.94 31.52
CA GLU A 860 11.65 -32.64 32.12
C GLU A 860 11.45 -32.79 33.64
N ALA A 861 11.12 -31.70 34.33
CA ALA A 861 10.93 -31.73 35.79
C ALA A 861 9.75 -32.62 36.21
N LEU A 862 8.63 -32.59 35.44
CA LEU A 862 7.44 -33.43 35.67
C LEU A 862 7.74 -34.91 35.47
N ARG A 863 8.55 -35.26 34.48
CA ARG A 863 8.99 -36.64 34.20
C ARG A 863 9.85 -37.14 35.37
N ASP A 864 10.84 -36.34 35.82
CA ASP A 864 11.70 -36.68 36.91
C ASP A 864 10.93 -36.78 38.25
N ALA A 865 9.77 -36.14 38.36
CA ALA A 865 8.81 -36.25 39.44
C ALA A 865 7.85 -37.46 39.30
N GLY A 866 7.97 -38.28 38.25
CA GLY A 866 7.07 -39.40 37.96
C GLY A 866 5.66 -39.01 37.46
N ARG A 867 5.48 -37.78 36.90
CA ARG A 867 4.21 -37.24 36.38
C ARG A 867 4.18 -37.27 34.84
N ASP A 868 4.32 -38.46 34.27
CA ASP A 868 4.57 -38.69 32.84
C ASP A 868 3.44 -38.13 31.93
N GLN A 869 2.17 -38.22 32.34
CA GLN A 869 1.08 -37.69 31.55
C GLN A 869 1.18 -36.17 31.43
N GLU A 870 1.38 -35.46 32.51
CA GLU A 870 1.52 -34.01 32.52
C GLU A 870 2.78 -33.55 31.78
N ALA A 871 3.86 -34.34 31.86
CA ALA A 871 5.08 -34.11 31.08
C ALA A 871 4.79 -34.19 29.57
N GLY A 872 4.03 -35.19 29.13
CA GLY A 872 3.61 -35.37 27.76
C GLY A 872 2.77 -34.17 27.24
N GLU A 873 1.79 -33.73 28.06
CA GLU A 873 0.97 -32.57 27.72
C GLU A 873 1.77 -31.27 27.61
N ALA A 874 2.76 -31.08 28.53
CA ALA A 874 3.61 -29.89 28.46
C ALA A 874 4.51 -29.90 27.22
N MET A 875 4.98 -31.09 26.81
CA MET A 875 5.82 -31.28 25.63
C MET A 875 5.06 -31.03 24.35
N GLU A 876 3.82 -31.51 24.24
CA GLU A 876 2.95 -31.30 23.08
C GLU A 876 2.64 -29.79 22.91
N ARG A 877 2.35 -29.10 24.02
CA ARG A 877 2.16 -27.63 23.98
C ARG A 877 3.41 -26.89 23.55
N ALA A 878 4.58 -27.32 23.97
CA ALA A 878 5.85 -26.74 23.52
C ALA A 878 6.01 -26.90 22.01
N HIS A 879 5.73 -28.10 21.50
CA HIS A 879 5.82 -28.41 20.07
C HIS A 879 4.88 -27.51 19.22
N VAL A 880 3.61 -27.42 19.60
CA VAL A 880 2.63 -26.56 18.90
C VAL A 880 3.05 -25.10 18.89
N LEU A 881 3.57 -24.57 20.00
CA LEU A 881 4.07 -23.19 20.06
C LEU A 881 5.27 -22.97 19.15
N LEU A 882 6.16 -23.93 19.08
CA LEU A 882 7.39 -23.86 18.30
C LEU A 882 7.13 -23.97 16.80
N GLU A 883 6.20 -24.82 16.36
CA GLU A 883 5.76 -24.89 14.96
C GLU A 883 5.18 -23.55 14.50
N GLY A 884 4.45 -22.87 15.38
CA GLY A 884 3.87 -21.53 15.09
C GLY A 884 4.90 -20.40 14.98
N LEU A 885 6.10 -20.57 15.54
CA LEU A 885 7.14 -19.52 15.58
C LEU A 885 8.17 -19.62 14.45
N GLY A 886 8.26 -20.73 13.71
CA GLY A 886 9.16 -20.90 12.56
C GLY A 886 10.65 -20.82 12.87
N GLU A 887 11.07 -21.00 14.12
CA GLU A 887 12.46 -20.81 14.58
C GLU A 887 13.36 -22.04 14.36
N ARG A 888 14.56 -21.82 13.79
CA ARG A 888 15.59 -22.85 13.57
C ARG A 888 16.20 -23.43 14.86
N ASP A 889 16.18 -22.70 15.97
CA ASP A 889 16.67 -23.15 17.29
C ASP A 889 15.76 -24.21 17.95
N VAL A 890 14.57 -24.34 17.47
CA VAL A 890 13.57 -25.34 17.84
C VAL A 890 14.07 -26.74 17.57
N ASP A 891 14.72 -26.98 16.43
CA ASP A 891 15.21 -28.27 16.04
C ASP A 891 16.35 -28.75 16.95
N ALA A 892 17.18 -27.86 17.51
CA ALA A 892 18.20 -28.17 18.46
C ALA A 892 17.63 -28.52 19.85
N ALA A 893 16.52 -27.93 20.26
CA ALA A 893 15.83 -28.24 21.52
C ALA A 893 14.98 -29.52 21.38
N VAL A 894 14.25 -29.69 20.28
CA VAL A 894 13.48 -30.91 19.97
C VAL A 894 14.41 -32.10 19.64
N GLY A 895 15.55 -31.84 19.00
CA GLY A 895 16.58 -32.87 18.78
C GLY A 895 17.13 -33.47 20.07
N ARG A 896 17.32 -32.66 21.10
CA ARG A 896 17.68 -33.13 22.45
C ARG A 896 16.56 -33.95 23.10
N LEU A 897 15.31 -33.68 22.75
CA LEU A 897 14.12 -34.38 23.30
C LEU A 897 13.82 -35.70 22.59
N ARG A 898 14.18 -35.85 21.30
CA ARG A 898 14.06 -37.11 20.55
C ARG A 898 15.15 -38.14 20.93
N CYS A 899 16.23 -37.71 21.60
CA CYS A 899 17.32 -38.56 22.00
C CYS A 899 17.20 -39.10 23.44
N LEU A 900 16.09 -38.83 24.15
CA LEU A 900 15.83 -39.43 25.47
C LEU A 900 14.90 -40.63 25.30
N PRO A 901 15.26 -41.83 25.80
CA PRO A 901 14.49 -43.06 25.64
C PRO A 901 13.13 -43.03 26.33
#